data_6a388b841cb96d88bbe58aa1b2cd790a
#
_entry.id   6a388b841cb96d88bbe58aa1b2cd790a
#
_cell.length_a   1.000
_cell.length_b   1.000
_cell.length_c   1.000
_cell.angle_alpha   90.00
_cell.angle_beta   90.00
_cell.angle_gamma   90.00
#
_symmetry.space_group_name_H-M   'P 1'
#
loop_
_entity.id
_entity.type
_entity.pdbx_description
1 polymer ?
#
loop_
_entity_poly.entity_id
_entity_poly.type
_entity_poly.pdbx_seq_one_letter_code
_entity_poly.pdbx_strand_id
1 'polypeptide(L)'
;MELSINPIKYSIDDCKEKEENNQPLCSVEWLYLSIEEDLREQDDLLVTVLLGEGPNVEINRELLSSAYLIILMAIVVIVLLWLSLRRSSDVLIVGVGLVLSLLWMQGLIGWGMIFGEKYGLEIIFRSQFSNLLPILILALGIDDSLHALHRYKEERKKGKTIEMSADESISRVGRAILLTSSTTIVAFLANLTSDIAALRSFGIEAGLGVTAAFLLTGLWVPLLRLDLDIWLERKGKLKDEKEEKLHLIPKEWLVRLTSESAKKGVAVGVVAIIITLGATPLMLSLEGDFQIEDFLDEESDFAQGVYLVSQRFSEGEPGYILVEGDISNPKVVEAIGLTRKNMNSHDINFEPNQISRTPSGEVELIALDEILIFVQASMYENIAPFEEAGWDSEKNDGGLNCQTMSLPHPNVGMRNIPVLEDRDCLVFLYGFILTRGVPASGGYPALPPSITSEYIQPETDLDYEKPWLDISGEEPRYVRMTMRFGLVSPEQFAKVGPALEQLIEDLSPFQNLSSADLVKRGDIETAFASDEYPVTWAIPTGDPVIRFVAADSMQNEMQSTLLLGIVFCTVTLWWGFRDEESLDERIEKIKKNKISYSIKTIAAMIFMGGIMFVLVSPKAALVFVLLTLTLSILWGISGFGIAVMTTTPIFLVIIWLYGVIEVAGYGLNMVTVAIAAMSLGVGIDYVIHVVERFREEQENGHDTITSIQIVGGASGLALFGSALSDIGGFLVITQSSMGFFSTFGLFCAIMIGLSLVASMILTPALIGIIHSKKVLV
;
A
#
# COMPACT_ATOMS: atom_id res chain seq x y z
N MET A 1 13.22 31.30 -8.53
CA MET A 1 13.65 30.85 -9.87
C MET A 1 12.52 29.94 -10.35
N GLU A 2 11.49 30.56 -10.92
CA GLU A 2 10.37 29.85 -11.53
C GLU A 2 10.92 29.09 -12.74
N LEU A 3 11.09 27.81 -12.58
CA LEU A 3 11.16 26.88 -13.71
C LEU A 3 9.73 26.81 -14.27
N SER A 4 9.37 27.74 -15.13
CA SER A 4 8.23 27.55 -16.01
C SER A 4 8.61 26.40 -16.94
N ILE A 5 8.27 25.19 -16.57
CA ILE A 5 8.14 24.09 -17.51
C ILE A 5 6.97 24.52 -18.37
N ASN A 6 7.26 25.02 -19.57
CA ASN A 6 6.23 25.29 -20.57
C ASN A 6 5.35 24.05 -20.63
N PRO A 7 4.06 24.12 -20.28
CA PRO A 7 3.17 23.01 -20.52
C PRO A 7 3.26 22.72 -22.01
N ILE A 8 3.51 21.47 -22.36
CA ILE A 8 3.43 21.04 -23.76
C ILE A 8 2.05 21.48 -24.20
N LYS A 9 1.97 22.44 -25.14
CA LYS A 9 0.68 22.85 -25.69
C LYS A 9 0.11 21.67 -26.45
N TYR A 10 -0.86 21.02 -25.87
CA TYR A 10 -1.64 19.97 -26.50
C TYR A 10 -2.75 20.66 -27.32
N SER A 11 -2.74 20.56 -28.63
CA SER A 11 -3.84 21.00 -29.45
C SER A 11 -4.65 19.81 -29.95
N ILE A 12 -5.95 20.03 -30.21
CA ILE A 12 -6.82 19.02 -30.84
C ILE A 12 -6.23 18.57 -32.18
N ASP A 13 -5.51 19.44 -32.87
CA ASP A 13 -4.84 19.15 -34.15
C ASP A 13 -3.68 18.16 -33.96
N ASP A 14 -2.95 18.21 -32.83
CA ASP A 14 -1.89 17.23 -32.49
C ASP A 14 -2.44 15.83 -32.29
N CYS A 15 -3.67 15.70 -31.77
CA CYS A 15 -4.35 14.40 -31.62
C CYS A 15 -4.78 13.85 -33.00
N LYS A 16 -5.33 14.67 -33.87
CA LYS A 16 -5.72 14.26 -35.23
C LYS A 16 -4.51 13.84 -36.06
N GLU A 17 -3.39 14.57 -35.95
CA GLU A 17 -2.15 14.22 -36.63
C GLU A 17 -1.61 12.84 -36.15
N LYS A 18 -1.76 12.51 -34.85
CA LYS A 18 -1.40 11.19 -34.31
C LYS A 18 -2.31 10.08 -34.83
N GLU A 19 -3.61 10.34 -34.96
CA GLU A 19 -4.58 9.39 -35.49
C GLU A 19 -4.29 9.07 -36.96
N GLU A 20 -3.98 10.07 -37.77
CA GLU A 20 -3.58 9.91 -39.19
C GLU A 20 -2.28 9.10 -39.34
N ASN A 21 -1.37 9.15 -38.36
CA ASN A 21 -0.09 8.42 -38.35
C ASN A 21 -0.16 7.04 -37.70
N ASN A 22 -1.36 6.50 -37.39
CA ASN A 22 -1.55 5.23 -36.69
C ASN A 22 -0.87 5.15 -35.30
N GLN A 23 -0.71 6.29 -34.62
CA GLN A 23 -0.26 6.34 -33.24
C GLN A 23 -1.47 6.21 -32.29
N PRO A 24 -1.29 5.76 -31.05
CA PRO A 24 -2.40 5.64 -30.10
C PRO A 24 -3.11 6.99 -29.92
N LEU A 25 -4.43 6.94 -29.86
CA LEU A 25 -5.31 8.08 -29.55
C LEU A 25 -4.81 8.86 -28.32
N CYS A 26 -5.09 10.14 -28.25
CA CYS A 26 -4.76 10.95 -27.10
C CYS A 26 -5.36 10.39 -25.83
N SER A 27 -4.58 10.36 -24.76
CA SER A 27 -5.02 9.85 -23.45
C SER A 27 -6.12 10.74 -22.85
N VAL A 28 -6.90 10.20 -21.92
CA VAL A 28 -7.89 10.95 -21.13
C VAL A 28 -7.22 12.10 -20.37
N GLU A 29 -5.98 11.91 -19.91
CA GLU A 29 -5.14 12.94 -19.32
C GLU A 29 -4.92 14.14 -20.25
N TRP A 30 -4.68 13.91 -21.55
CA TRP A 30 -4.58 14.99 -22.52
C TRP A 30 -5.89 15.75 -22.65
N LEU A 31 -7.03 15.06 -22.68
CA LEU A 31 -8.35 15.70 -22.74
C LEU A 31 -8.59 16.58 -21.52
N TYR A 32 -8.25 16.08 -20.33
CA TYR A 32 -8.33 16.83 -19.08
C TYR A 32 -7.53 18.14 -19.16
N LEU A 33 -6.26 18.06 -19.55
CA LEU A 33 -5.37 19.23 -19.64
C LEU A 33 -5.84 20.25 -20.68
N SER A 34 -6.40 19.79 -21.81
CA SER A 34 -6.91 20.70 -22.84
C SER A 34 -8.18 21.43 -22.40
N ILE A 35 -9.10 20.74 -21.73
CA ILE A 35 -10.31 21.34 -21.16
C ILE A 35 -9.93 22.35 -20.05
N GLU A 36 -8.98 22.00 -19.20
CA GLU A 36 -8.49 22.89 -18.15
C GLU A 36 -7.89 24.18 -18.74
N GLU A 37 -7.05 24.07 -19.79
CA GLU A 37 -6.46 25.24 -20.46
C GLU A 37 -7.53 26.14 -21.07
N ASP A 38 -8.49 25.55 -21.80
CA ASP A 38 -9.57 26.30 -22.46
C ASP A 38 -10.49 27.02 -21.45
N LEU A 39 -10.78 26.40 -20.30
CA LEU A 39 -11.62 26.98 -19.27
C LEU A 39 -10.89 28.05 -18.44
N ARG A 40 -9.59 27.90 -18.19
CA ARG A 40 -8.77 28.89 -17.47
C ARG A 40 -8.48 30.14 -18.28
N GLU A 41 -8.60 30.12 -19.61
CA GLU A 41 -8.51 31.32 -20.45
C GLU A 41 -9.68 32.31 -20.26
N GLN A 42 -10.73 31.92 -19.53
CA GLN A 42 -11.86 32.76 -19.18
C GLN A 42 -11.57 33.56 -17.92
N ASP A 43 -11.04 34.75 -18.04
CA ASP A 43 -10.56 35.63 -16.94
C ASP A 43 -11.60 35.98 -15.84
N ASP A 44 -12.90 35.77 -16.09
CA ASP A 44 -13.99 36.19 -15.20
C ASP A 44 -14.52 35.09 -14.28
N LEU A 45 -14.04 33.86 -14.38
CA LEU A 45 -14.56 32.70 -13.61
C LEU A 45 -13.44 31.95 -12.90
N LEU A 46 -13.62 31.68 -11.61
CA LEU A 46 -12.80 30.71 -10.87
C LEU A 46 -13.27 29.31 -11.31
N VAL A 47 -12.52 28.66 -12.21
CA VAL A 47 -12.87 27.37 -12.76
C VAL A 47 -11.94 26.32 -12.20
N THR A 48 -12.52 25.29 -11.55
CA THR A 48 -11.84 24.07 -11.19
C THR A 48 -12.44 22.91 -11.97
N VAL A 49 -11.61 22.16 -12.67
CA VAL A 49 -12.04 21.01 -13.47
C VAL A 49 -11.96 19.76 -12.60
N LEU A 50 -13.07 19.09 -12.38
CA LEU A 50 -13.20 17.87 -11.59
C LEU A 50 -13.64 16.72 -12.52
N LEU A 51 -12.71 16.17 -13.29
CA LEU A 51 -12.94 14.97 -14.11
C LEU A 51 -12.33 13.74 -13.44
N GLY A 52 -12.78 12.56 -13.83
CA GLY A 52 -12.34 11.29 -13.24
C GLY A 52 -10.82 11.06 -13.25
N GLU A 53 -10.08 11.58 -14.24
CA GLU A 53 -8.61 11.53 -14.32
C GLU A 53 -7.91 12.66 -13.55
N GLY A 54 -8.64 13.63 -13.03
CA GLY A 54 -8.09 14.77 -12.30
C GLY A 54 -7.12 14.41 -11.18
N PRO A 55 -7.45 13.46 -10.29
CA PRO A 55 -6.53 13.04 -9.23
C PRO A 55 -5.18 12.57 -9.77
N ASN A 56 -5.16 11.76 -10.83
CA ASN A 56 -3.92 11.24 -11.42
C ASN A 56 -3.06 12.36 -12.01
N VAL A 57 -3.68 13.33 -12.68
CA VAL A 57 -2.99 14.49 -13.28
C VAL A 57 -2.40 15.37 -12.18
N GLU A 58 -3.16 15.69 -11.13
CA GLU A 58 -2.70 16.52 -10.02
C GLU A 58 -1.60 15.82 -9.20
N ILE A 59 -1.73 14.53 -8.91
CA ILE A 59 -0.68 13.74 -8.25
C ILE A 59 0.62 13.80 -9.07
N ASN A 60 0.57 13.64 -10.39
CA ASN A 60 1.75 13.73 -11.24
C ASN A 60 2.35 15.14 -11.25
N ARG A 61 1.52 16.19 -11.25
CA ARG A 61 1.94 17.58 -11.18
C ARG A 61 2.65 17.86 -9.87
N GLU A 62 2.08 17.43 -8.75
CA GLU A 62 2.66 17.59 -7.42
C GLU A 62 3.95 16.78 -7.21
N LEU A 63 4.02 15.57 -7.79
CA LEU A 63 5.26 14.79 -7.79
C LEU A 63 6.41 15.52 -8.47
N LEU A 64 6.14 16.19 -9.58
CA LEU A 64 7.14 17.00 -10.30
C LEU A 64 7.50 18.25 -9.50
N SER A 65 6.53 18.92 -8.89
CA SER A 65 6.77 20.09 -8.02
C SER A 65 7.61 19.73 -6.81
N SER A 66 7.39 18.57 -6.21
CA SER A 66 8.13 18.07 -5.03
C SER A 66 9.52 17.49 -5.35
N ALA A 67 9.90 17.35 -6.62
CA ALA A 67 11.20 16.75 -7.01
C ALA A 67 12.42 17.48 -6.42
N TYR A 68 12.32 18.80 -6.16
CA TYR A 68 13.40 19.56 -5.53
C TYR A 68 13.71 19.08 -4.10
N LEU A 69 12.74 18.47 -3.38
CA LEU A 69 12.93 17.94 -2.03
C LEU A 69 13.92 16.77 -2.03
N ILE A 70 13.94 15.95 -3.07
CA ILE A 70 14.92 14.85 -3.22
C ILE A 70 16.33 15.43 -3.32
N ILE A 71 16.49 16.54 -4.07
CA ILE A 71 17.77 17.24 -4.20
C ILE A 71 18.16 17.85 -2.85
N LEU A 72 17.23 18.52 -2.18
CA LEU A 72 17.46 19.12 -0.86
C LEU A 72 17.83 18.05 0.18
N MET A 73 17.13 16.91 0.19
CA MET A 73 17.45 15.76 1.02
C MET A 73 18.88 15.26 0.75
N ALA A 74 19.25 15.08 -0.51
CA ALA A 74 20.60 14.65 -0.87
C ALA A 74 21.67 15.64 -0.36
N ILE A 75 21.41 16.95 -0.43
CA ILE A 75 22.31 17.97 0.12
C ILE A 75 22.43 17.86 1.64
N VAL A 76 21.30 17.74 2.37
CA VAL A 76 21.29 17.59 3.83
C VAL A 76 22.04 16.34 4.25
N VAL A 77 21.78 15.22 3.58
CA VAL A 77 22.46 13.94 3.79
C VAL A 77 23.99 14.09 3.56
N ILE A 78 24.43 14.71 2.48
CA ILE A 78 25.86 14.95 2.19
C ILE A 78 26.51 15.82 3.27
N VAL A 79 25.80 16.86 3.77
CA VAL A 79 26.29 17.71 4.86
C VAL A 79 26.44 16.90 6.15
N LEU A 80 25.44 16.10 6.52
CA LEU A 80 25.48 15.25 7.71
C LEU A 80 26.55 14.17 7.61
N LEU A 81 26.72 13.55 6.44
CA LEU A 81 27.85 12.66 6.12
C LEU A 81 29.19 13.35 6.31
N TRP A 82 29.33 14.58 5.83
CA TRP A 82 30.57 15.34 6.02
C TRP A 82 30.83 15.65 7.49
N LEU A 83 29.81 15.96 8.26
CA LEU A 83 29.91 16.15 9.71
C LEU A 83 30.30 14.85 10.42
N SER A 84 29.85 13.70 9.97
CA SER A 84 30.18 12.38 10.53
C SER A 84 31.57 11.89 10.12
N LEU A 85 31.87 11.88 8.82
CA LEU A 85 33.12 11.31 8.26
C LEU A 85 34.30 12.28 8.32
N ARG A 86 34.07 13.59 8.35
CA ARG A 86 35.09 14.65 8.42
C ARG A 86 36.16 14.61 7.32
N ARG A 87 35.98 13.81 6.30
CA ARG A 87 36.90 13.66 5.19
C ARG A 87 36.15 13.74 3.86
N SER A 88 36.44 14.78 3.06
CA SER A 88 35.70 15.06 1.83
C SER A 88 35.85 13.94 0.78
N SER A 89 36.95 13.19 0.76
CA SER A 89 37.10 12.04 -0.13
C SER A 89 36.16 10.91 0.20
N ASP A 90 35.88 10.65 1.49
CA ASP A 90 34.96 9.61 1.94
C ASP A 90 33.54 9.97 1.58
N VAL A 91 33.18 11.25 1.81
CA VAL A 91 31.86 11.78 1.43
C VAL A 91 31.62 11.67 -0.08
N LEU A 92 32.65 12.00 -0.89
CA LEU A 92 32.54 11.88 -2.35
C LEU A 92 32.34 10.42 -2.79
N ILE A 93 33.11 9.48 -2.22
CA ILE A 93 33.02 8.05 -2.59
C ILE A 93 31.65 7.49 -2.18
N VAL A 94 31.16 7.81 -0.97
CA VAL A 94 29.82 7.39 -0.51
C VAL A 94 28.73 8.03 -1.37
N GLY A 95 28.84 9.32 -1.68
CA GLY A 95 27.90 10.02 -2.56
C GLY A 95 27.80 9.40 -3.95
N VAL A 96 28.94 9.04 -4.55
CA VAL A 96 28.96 8.31 -5.84
C VAL A 96 28.31 6.92 -5.69
N GLY A 97 28.62 6.20 -4.61
CA GLY A 97 27.98 4.90 -4.31
C GLY A 97 26.46 5.00 -4.23
N LEU A 98 25.94 6.04 -3.57
CA LEU A 98 24.48 6.29 -3.46
C LEU A 98 23.83 6.58 -4.81
N VAL A 99 24.44 7.46 -5.63
CA VAL A 99 23.91 7.75 -6.98
C VAL A 99 23.89 6.48 -7.83
N LEU A 100 24.95 5.68 -7.79
CA LEU A 100 25.00 4.42 -8.50
C LEU A 100 23.97 3.42 -7.98
N SER A 101 23.70 3.39 -6.66
CA SER A 101 22.66 2.53 -6.07
C SER A 101 21.26 2.89 -6.59
N LEU A 102 20.95 4.18 -6.71
CA LEU A 102 19.70 4.65 -7.31
C LEU A 102 19.58 4.25 -8.78
N LEU A 103 20.65 4.40 -9.56
CA LEU A 103 20.67 3.99 -10.97
C LEU A 103 20.50 2.48 -11.13
N TRP A 104 21.19 1.69 -10.29
CA TRP A 104 21.05 0.23 -10.31
C TRP A 104 19.66 -0.21 -9.89
N MET A 105 19.09 0.38 -8.84
CA MET A 105 17.72 0.12 -8.40
C MET A 105 16.73 0.33 -9.55
N GLN A 106 16.75 1.52 -10.18
CA GLN A 106 15.87 1.83 -11.30
C GLN A 106 16.08 0.88 -12.49
N GLY A 107 17.33 0.54 -12.78
CA GLY A 107 17.69 -0.43 -13.82
C GLY A 107 17.15 -1.83 -13.52
N LEU A 108 17.30 -2.33 -12.29
CA LEU A 108 16.82 -3.65 -11.87
C LEU A 108 15.29 -3.72 -11.89
N ILE A 109 14.60 -2.67 -11.44
CA ILE A 109 13.13 -2.55 -11.51
C ILE A 109 12.67 -2.58 -12.97
N GLY A 110 13.26 -1.74 -13.84
CA GLY A 110 12.94 -1.72 -15.27
C GLY A 110 13.15 -3.06 -15.96
N TRP A 111 14.26 -3.75 -15.65
CA TRP A 111 14.50 -5.11 -16.13
C TRP A 111 13.47 -6.11 -15.62
N GLY A 112 13.08 -5.99 -14.35
CA GLY A 112 12.04 -6.82 -13.75
C GLY A 112 10.68 -6.64 -14.42
N MET A 113 10.30 -5.41 -14.77
CA MET A 113 9.06 -5.10 -15.51
C MET A 113 9.08 -5.71 -16.91
N ILE A 114 10.15 -5.47 -17.70
CA ILE A 114 10.30 -6.04 -19.06
C ILE A 114 10.27 -7.58 -19.03
N PHE A 115 10.90 -8.17 -18.01
CA PHE A 115 10.91 -9.62 -17.86
C PHE A 115 9.52 -10.16 -17.49
N GLY A 116 8.81 -9.44 -16.60
CA GLY A 116 7.44 -9.76 -16.20
C GLY A 116 6.49 -9.74 -17.39
N GLU A 117 6.50 -8.67 -18.17
CA GLU A 117 5.71 -8.53 -19.40
C GLU A 117 5.97 -9.68 -20.40
N LYS A 118 7.25 -9.99 -20.61
CA LYS A 118 7.64 -11.07 -21.55
C LYS A 118 7.13 -12.46 -21.18
N TYR A 119 6.99 -12.73 -19.87
CA TYR A 119 6.57 -14.06 -19.36
C TYR A 119 5.15 -14.06 -18.80
N GLY A 120 4.40 -12.98 -18.92
CA GLY A 120 3.05 -12.84 -18.36
C GLY A 120 3.02 -12.86 -16.84
N LEU A 121 4.08 -12.38 -16.18
CA LEU A 121 4.23 -12.28 -14.74
C LEU A 121 4.29 -10.80 -14.34
N GLU A 122 3.15 -10.11 -14.36
CA GLU A 122 3.06 -8.69 -13.98
C GLU A 122 3.11 -8.51 -12.46
N ILE A 123 4.24 -8.89 -11.84
CA ILE A 123 4.43 -8.79 -10.39
C ILE A 123 5.02 -7.43 -10.00
N ILE A 124 5.79 -6.80 -10.91
CA ILE A 124 6.45 -5.51 -10.70
C ILE A 124 5.80 -4.49 -11.64
N PHE A 125 5.22 -3.46 -11.08
CA PHE A 125 4.67 -2.32 -11.81
C PHE A 125 4.87 -1.03 -11.01
N ARG A 126 4.94 0.10 -11.70
CA ARG A 126 5.08 1.39 -11.02
C ARG A 126 3.78 1.78 -10.33
N SER A 127 3.89 2.02 -9.04
CA SER A 127 2.82 2.58 -8.21
C SER A 127 3.28 3.90 -7.58
N GLN A 128 2.39 4.57 -6.89
CA GLN A 128 2.73 5.78 -6.13
C GLN A 128 3.83 5.51 -5.09
N PHE A 129 3.89 4.29 -4.52
CA PHE A 129 4.96 3.87 -3.60
C PHE A 129 6.33 3.82 -4.25
N SER A 130 6.42 3.55 -5.55
CA SER A 130 7.69 3.53 -6.26
C SER A 130 8.42 4.88 -6.18
N ASN A 131 7.68 5.98 -5.97
CA ASN A 131 8.23 7.33 -5.80
C ASN A 131 8.90 7.53 -4.43
N LEU A 132 8.58 6.71 -3.42
CA LEU A 132 9.25 6.71 -2.11
C LEU A 132 10.62 6.01 -2.14
N LEU A 133 10.86 5.13 -3.11
CA LEU A 133 12.07 4.31 -3.16
C LEU A 133 13.38 5.11 -3.26
N PRO A 134 13.51 6.15 -4.11
CA PRO A 134 14.72 6.97 -4.13
C PRO A 134 15.03 7.59 -2.76
N ILE A 135 14.01 8.06 -2.06
CA ILE A 135 14.09 8.64 -0.73
C ILE A 135 14.60 7.61 0.27
N LEU A 136 13.96 6.43 0.25
CA LEU A 136 14.30 5.31 1.11
C LEU A 136 15.75 4.85 0.90
N ILE A 137 16.19 4.67 -0.34
CA ILE A 137 17.54 4.20 -0.63
C ILE A 137 18.61 5.27 -0.35
N LEU A 138 18.30 6.56 -0.51
CA LEU A 138 19.19 7.63 -0.08
C LEU A 138 19.42 7.63 1.44
N ALA A 139 18.39 7.35 2.22
CA ALA A 139 18.50 7.23 3.67
C ALA A 139 19.28 5.96 4.06
N LEU A 140 18.82 4.78 3.65
CA LEU A 140 19.36 3.49 4.08
C LEU A 140 20.74 3.16 3.51
N GLY A 141 21.05 3.62 2.30
CA GLY A 141 22.31 3.28 1.62
C GLY A 141 23.56 3.88 2.26
N ILE A 142 23.41 4.75 3.25
CA ILE A 142 24.53 5.41 3.93
C ILE A 142 25.11 4.54 5.03
N ASP A 143 24.26 3.83 5.76
CA ASP A 143 24.58 3.15 7.00
C ASP A 143 25.70 2.14 6.85
N ASP A 144 25.60 1.27 5.86
CA ASP A 144 26.60 0.25 5.57
C ASP A 144 27.99 0.87 5.33
N SER A 145 28.03 1.94 4.52
CA SER A 145 29.27 2.68 4.25
C SER A 145 29.85 3.34 5.50
N LEU A 146 28.99 3.98 6.31
CA LEU A 146 29.41 4.63 7.55
C LEU A 146 30.04 3.64 8.52
N HIS A 147 29.40 2.51 8.76
CA HIS A 147 29.90 1.48 9.66
C HIS A 147 31.22 0.90 9.19
N ALA A 148 31.36 0.57 7.91
CA ALA A 148 32.59 0.06 7.34
C ALA A 148 33.74 1.08 7.41
N LEU A 149 33.48 2.34 7.03
CA LEU A 149 34.49 3.41 7.03
C LEU A 149 34.89 3.83 8.45
N HIS A 150 33.95 3.89 9.39
CA HIS A 150 34.27 4.16 10.80
C HIS A 150 35.15 3.05 11.40
N ARG A 151 34.86 1.79 11.12
CA ARG A 151 35.69 0.66 11.58
C ARG A 151 37.08 0.69 10.96
N TYR A 152 37.15 0.93 9.65
CA TYR A 152 38.44 1.09 8.96
C TYR A 152 39.29 2.19 9.62
N LYS A 153 38.71 3.37 9.91
CA LYS A 153 39.41 4.47 10.60
C LYS A 153 39.80 4.08 12.04
N GLU A 154 38.99 3.36 12.76
CA GLU A 154 39.31 2.88 14.11
C GLU A 154 40.56 1.99 14.09
N GLU A 155 40.66 1.05 13.15
CA GLU A 155 41.83 0.16 13.03
C GLU A 155 43.06 0.91 12.55
N ARG A 156 42.92 1.89 11.62
CA ARG A 156 44.02 2.76 11.21
C ARG A 156 44.53 3.59 12.38
N LYS A 157 43.70 4.10 13.27
CA LYS A 157 44.12 4.84 14.48
C LYS A 157 44.91 3.96 15.48
N LYS A 158 44.70 2.65 15.47
CA LYS A 158 45.48 1.66 16.25
C LYS A 158 46.90 1.40 15.65
N GLY A 159 47.23 2.04 14.53
CA GLY A 159 48.54 1.93 13.87
C GLY A 159 48.67 0.73 12.94
N LYS A 160 47.58 0.02 12.58
CA LYS A 160 47.59 -1.08 11.62
C LYS A 160 47.87 -0.54 10.19
N THR A 161 48.41 -1.39 9.32
CA THR A 161 48.59 -1.10 7.90
C THR A 161 47.26 -0.90 7.20
N ILE A 162 47.26 -0.34 5.99
CA ILE A 162 46.04 -0.13 5.19
C ILE A 162 45.29 -1.45 4.97
N GLU A 163 46.04 -2.48 4.51
CA GLU A 163 45.51 -3.80 4.20
C GLU A 163 44.95 -4.51 5.46
N MET A 164 45.72 -4.51 6.58
CA MET A 164 45.24 -5.09 7.84
C MET A 164 44.02 -4.39 8.40
N SER A 165 43.94 -3.07 8.24
CA SER A 165 42.75 -2.29 8.72
C SER A 165 41.52 -2.57 7.88
N ALA A 166 41.68 -2.76 6.56
CA ALA A 166 40.59 -3.14 5.66
C ALA A 166 40.10 -4.57 5.93
N ASP A 167 41.03 -5.52 6.07
CA ASP A 167 40.69 -6.91 6.37
C ASP A 167 39.92 -7.04 7.69
N GLU A 168 40.38 -6.38 8.76
CA GLU A 168 39.71 -6.36 10.05
C GLU A 168 38.34 -5.67 9.97
N SER A 169 38.22 -4.59 9.18
CA SER A 169 36.92 -3.91 8.98
C SER A 169 35.95 -4.82 8.28
N ILE A 170 36.30 -5.43 7.16
CA ILE A 170 35.45 -6.29 6.37
C ILE A 170 35.09 -7.57 7.15
N SER A 171 36.06 -8.20 7.82
CA SER A 171 35.80 -9.45 8.55
C SER A 171 34.91 -9.26 9.78
N ARG A 172 34.97 -8.11 10.46
CA ARG A 172 34.22 -7.82 11.69
C ARG A 172 32.88 -7.17 11.43
N VAL A 173 32.84 -6.12 10.58
CA VAL A 173 31.61 -5.37 10.30
C VAL A 173 30.84 -5.95 9.11
N GLY A 174 31.53 -6.57 8.13
CA GLY A 174 30.87 -7.13 6.95
C GLY A 174 29.81 -8.19 7.28
N ARG A 175 30.02 -8.98 8.37
CA ARG A 175 28.97 -9.92 8.85
C ARG A 175 27.71 -9.17 9.32
N ALA A 176 27.88 -8.09 10.09
CA ALA A 176 26.76 -7.26 10.52
C ALA A 176 26.06 -6.63 9.33
N ILE A 177 26.79 -6.04 8.38
CA ILE A 177 26.26 -5.44 7.14
C ILE A 177 25.49 -6.48 6.30
N LEU A 178 26.01 -7.71 6.16
CA LEU A 178 25.30 -8.77 5.45
C LEU A 178 23.99 -9.15 6.15
N LEU A 179 23.99 -9.21 7.48
CA LEU A 179 22.80 -9.54 8.26
C LEU A 179 21.76 -8.42 8.20
N THR A 180 22.17 -7.15 8.34
CA THR A 180 21.28 -6.00 8.24
C THR A 180 20.63 -5.94 6.87
N SER A 181 21.41 -5.94 5.80
CA SER A 181 20.87 -5.91 4.43
C SER A 181 19.98 -7.12 4.14
N SER A 182 20.34 -8.33 4.62
CA SER A 182 19.49 -9.53 4.43
C SER A 182 18.17 -9.45 5.19
N THR A 183 18.16 -8.95 6.43
CA THR A 183 16.93 -8.78 7.21
C THR A 183 16.04 -7.71 6.60
N THR A 184 16.60 -6.62 6.09
CA THR A 184 15.86 -5.55 5.42
C THR A 184 15.24 -6.02 4.10
N ILE A 185 15.99 -6.75 3.27
CA ILE A 185 15.46 -7.36 2.03
C ILE A 185 14.28 -8.30 2.36
N VAL A 186 14.46 -9.17 3.35
CA VAL A 186 13.44 -10.15 3.73
C VAL A 186 12.22 -9.47 4.37
N ALA A 187 12.41 -8.39 5.12
CA ALA A 187 11.30 -7.60 5.67
C ALA A 187 10.44 -6.97 4.56
N PHE A 188 11.07 -6.41 3.53
CA PHE A 188 10.33 -5.89 2.36
C PHE A 188 9.66 -7.00 1.56
N LEU A 189 10.32 -8.15 1.38
CA LEU A 189 9.74 -9.30 0.68
C LEU A 189 8.56 -9.93 1.45
N ALA A 190 8.39 -9.67 2.74
CA ALA A 190 7.18 -10.09 3.46
C ALA A 190 5.89 -9.49 2.85
N ASN A 191 5.98 -8.32 2.21
CA ASN A 191 4.86 -7.71 1.48
C ASN A 191 4.39 -8.53 0.26
N LEU A 192 5.15 -9.53 -0.20
CA LEU A 192 4.71 -10.44 -1.28
C LEU A 192 3.44 -11.22 -0.94
N THR A 193 3.14 -11.35 0.35
CA THR A 193 1.92 -12.03 0.82
C THR A 193 0.71 -11.11 0.89
N SER A 194 0.88 -9.82 0.61
CA SER A 194 -0.21 -8.84 0.62
C SER A 194 -1.19 -9.08 -0.53
N ASP A 195 -2.47 -8.89 -0.29
CA ASP A 195 -3.50 -8.88 -1.31
C ASP A 195 -3.49 -7.57 -2.13
N ILE A 196 -2.89 -6.51 -1.56
CA ILE A 196 -2.73 -5.22 -2.24
C ILE A 196 -1.56 -5.29 -3.23
N ALA A 197 -1.88 -5.25 -4.52
CA ALA A 197 -0.90 -5.38 -5.60
C ALA A 197 0.24 -4.35 -5.52
N ALA A 198 -0.08 -3.10 -5.16
CA ALA A 198 0.90 -2.02 -5.02
C ALA A 198 1.92 -2.28 -3.89
N LEU A 199 1.50 -2.87 -2.76
CA LEU A 199 2.40 -3.26 -1.67
C LEU A 199 3.28 -4.44 -2.06
N ARG A 200 2.76 -5.42 -2.83
CA ARG A 200 3.59 -6.52 -3.38
C ARG A 200 4.70 -5.99 -4.27
N SER A 201 4.35 -5.13 -5.22
CA SER A 201 5.33 -4.50 -6.11
C SER A 201 6.37 -3.71 -5.34
N PHE A 202 5.93 -2.83 -4.43
CA PHE A 202 6.82 -2.05 -3.56
C PHE A 202 7.79 -2.92 -2.77
N GLY A 203 7.32 -4.05 -2.22
CA GLY A 203 8.17 -4.98 -1.48
C GLY A 203 9.33 -5.54 -2.32
N ILE A 204 9.06 -5.91 -3.58
CA ILE A 204 10.09 -6.39 -4.51
C ILE A 204 11.02 -5.25 -4.91
N GLU A 205 10.47 -4.11 -5.30
CA GLU A 205 11.22 -2.93 -5.72
C GLU A 205 12.17 -2.45 -4.62
N ALA A 206 11.69 -2.36 -3.36
CA ALA A 206 12.48 -2.00 -2.20
C ALA A 206 13.58 -3.04 -1.92
N GLY A 207 13.25 -4.33 -1.99
CA GLY A 207 14.23 -5.42 -1.86
C GLY A 207 15.36 -5.35 -2.91
N LEU A 208 15.02 -5.05 -4.17
CA LEU A 208 16.02 -4.82 -5.23
C LEU A 208 16.85 -3.56 -4.95
N GLY A 209 16.23 -2.49 -4.46
CA GLY A 209 16.91 -1.25 -4.07
C GLY A 209 17.92 -1.46 -2.95
N VAL A 210 17.53 -2.16 -1.87
CA VAL A 210 18.43 -2.51 -0.76
C VAL A 210 19.57 -3.43 -1.24
N THR A 211 19.27 -4.37 -2.14
CA THR A 211 20.31 -5.22 -2.75
C THR A 211 21.34 -4.38 -3.52
N ALA A 212 20.89 -3.41 -4.32
CA ALA A 212 21.77 -2.49 -5.03
C ALA A 212 22.61 -1.63 -4.06
N ALA A 213 21.99 -1.11 -3.00
CA ALA A 213 22.67 -0.36 -1.96
C ALA A 213 23.74 -1.21 -1.26
N PHE A 214 23.39 -2.41 -0.80
CA PHE A 214 24.36 -3.34 -0.17
C PHE A 214 25.58 -3.59 -1.05
N LEU A 215 25.39 -3.89 -2.35
CA LEU A 215 26.48 -4.17 -3.25
C LEU A 215 27.38 -2.94 -3.51
N LEU A 216 26.80 -1.77 -3.62
CA LEU A 216 27.51 -0.56 -4.00
C LEU A 216 28.03 0.23 -2.79
N THR A 217 27.22 0.42 -1.75
CA THR A 217 27.63 1.18 -0.56
C THR A 217 28.25 0.29 0.51
N GLY A 218 27.76 -0.93 0.70
CA GLY A 218 28.25 -1.88 1.69
C GLY A 218 29.57 -2.57 1.28
N LEU A 219 29.72 -2.92 -0.01
CA LEU A 219 30.90 -3.66 -0.48
C LEU A 219 31.83 -2.80 -1.35
N TRP A 220 31.32 -2.15 -2.39
CA TRP A 220 32.18 -1.44 -3.35
C TRP A 220 32.80 -0.18 -2.77
N VAL A 221 32.09 0.63 -1.98
CA VAL A 221 32.62 1.85 -1.35
C VAL A 221 33.82 1.58 -0.43
N PRO A 222 33.77 0.60 0.51
CA PRO A 222 34.96 0.25 1.31
C PRO A 222 36.16 -0.22 0.48
N LEU A 223 35.93 -0.98 -0.59
CA LEU A 223 37.02 -1.43 -1.50
C LEU A 223 37.62 -0.24 -2.25
N LEU A 224 36.79 0.67 -2.77
CA LEU A 224 37.28 1.87 -3.45
C LEU A 224 38.08 2.77 -2.51
N ARG A 225 37.67 2.82 -1.24
CA ARG A 225 38.41 3.52 -0.20
C ARG A 225 39.79 2.92 0.06
N LEU A 226 39.88 1.61 0.10
CA LEU A 226 41.15 0.87 0.21
C LEU A 226 42.08 1.21 -0.96
N ASP A 227 41.59 1.10 -2.18
CA ASP A 227 42.37 1.40 -3.39
C ASP A 227 42.88 2.85 -3.41
N LEU A 228 42.02 3.80 -2.97
CA LEU A 228 42.39 5.20 -2.88
C LEU A 228 43.52 5.43 -1.86
N ASP A 229 43.50 4.77 -0.69
CA ASP A 229 44.53 4.94 0.32
C ASP A 229 45.84 4.30 -0.12
N ILE A 230 45.82 3.12 -0.75
CA ILE A 230 47.03 2.49 -1.36
C ILE A 230 47.63 3.42 -2.42
N TRP A 231 46.79 4.06 -3.26
CA TRP A 231 47.27 4.99 -4.28
C TRP A 231 47.88 6.26 -3.66
N LEU A 232 47.25 6.81 -2.59
CA LEU A 232 47.78 7.97 -1.85
C LEU A 232 49.07 7.66 -1.12
N GLU A 233 49.21 6.47 -0.53
CA GLU A 233 50.44 6.00 0.12
C GLU A 233 51.59 5.92 -0.88
N ARG A 234 51.37 5.29 -2.05
CA ARG A 234 52.37 5.21 -3.14
C ARG A 234 52.83 6.59 -3.61
N LYS A 235 51.97 7.62 -3.50
CA LYS A 235 52.28 9.02 -3.82
C LYS A 235 52.89 9.81 -2.67
N GLY A 236 53.03 9.23 -1.47
CA GLY A 236 53.49 9.92 -0.27
C GLY A 236 52.53 11.04 0.21
N LYS A 237 51.23 10.96 -0.17
CA LYS A 237 50.20 11.96 0.17
C LYS A 237 49.19 11.45 1.20
N LEU A 238 49.37 10.23 1.71
CA LEU A 238 48.52 9.69 2.74
C LEU A 238 48.71 10.52 4.02
N LYS A 239 47.60 11.02 4.59
CA LYS A 239 47.60 11.75 5.85
C LYS A 239 47.30 10.78 6.98
N ASP A 240 48.02 10.90 8.09
CA ASP A 240 47.71 10.15 9.32
C ASP A 240 46.32 10.52 9.84
N GLU A 241 45.58 9.51 10.30
CA GLU A 241 44.29 9.68 10.97
C GLU A 241 44.53 10.30 12.35
N LYS A 242 44.15 11.60 12.50
CA LYS A 242 44.27 12.32 13.78
C LYS A 242 43.06 12.05 14.66
N GLU A 243 43.28 12.10 15.98
CA GLU A 243 42.14 12.10 16.94
C GLU A 243 41.22 13.30 16.70
N GLU A 244 39.94 13.03 16.48
CA GLU A 244 38.92 14.06 16.32
C GLU A 244 38.49 14.55 17.70
N LYS A 245 38.66 15.86 17.96
CA LYS A 245 38.32 16.47 19.24
C LYS A 245 36.85 16.89 19.36
N LEU A 246 36.07 16.83 18.28
CA LEU A 246 34.70 17.32 18.28
C LEU A 246 33.76 16.16 17.85
N HIS A 247 33.13 15.53 18.81
CA HIS A 247 32.00 14.65 18.58
C HIS A 247 30.68 15.45 18.78
N LEU A 248 29.66 15.17 17.96
CA LEU A 248 28.32 15.76 18.09
C LEU A 248 27.73 15.49 19.50
N ILE A 249 28.02 14.32 20.07
CA ILE A 249 27.69 13.94 21.43
C ILE A 249 28.95 13.47 22.15
N PRO A 250 29.13 13.81 23.46
CA PRO A 250 30.22 13.28 24.26
C PRO A 250 30.16 11.74 24.35
N LYS A 251 31.24 11.07 23.99
CA LYS A 251 31.37 9.61 24.02
C LYS A 251 31.00 9.06 25.43
N GLU A 252 31.41 9.79 26.47
CA GLU A 252 31.17 9.41 27.86
C GLU A 252 29.68 9.34 28.22
N TRP A 253 28.86 10.16 27.55
CA TRP A 253 27.40 10.15 27.77
C TRP A 253 26.78 8.85 27.21
N LEU A 254 27.14 8.44 26.00
CA LEU A 254 26.67 7.19 25.41
C LEU A 254 27.13 5.96 26.19
N VAL A 255 28.39 5.95 26.63
CA VAL A 255 28.92 4.88 27.48
C VAL A 255 28.16 4.79 28.81
N ARG A 256 27.84 5.93 29.43
CA ARG A 256 27.05 5.98 30.65
C ARG A 256 25.64 5.49 30.42
N LEU A 257 24.98 5.95 29.34
CA LEU A 257 23.61 5.58 28.97
C LEU A 257 23.48 4.06 28.82
N THR A 258 24.32 3.45 27.98
CA THR A 258 24.26 2.01 27.72
C THR A 258 24.59 1.16 28.95
N SER A 259 25.64 1.55 29.71
CA SER A 259 26.04 0.81 30.90
C SER A 259 25.05 0.89 32.06
N GLU A 260 24.44 2.08 32.31
CA GLU A 260 23.39 2.23 33.32
C GLU A 260 22.11 1.50 32.91
N SER A 261 21.75 1.50 31.63
CA SER A 261 20.62 0.72 31.11
C SER A 261 20.81 -0.78 31.36
N ALA A 262 22.02 -1.31 31.11
CA ALA A 262 22.33 -2.71 31.38
C ALA A 262 22.27 -3.07 32.86
N LYS A 263 22.85 -2.20 33.73
CA LYS A 263 22.80 -2.42 35.21
C LYS A 263 21.39 -2.37 35.77
N LYS A 264 20.53 -1.51 35.20
CA LYS A 264 19.12 -1.34 35.62
C LYS A 264 18.14 -2.05 34.67
N GLY A 265 18.58 -3.14 34.03
CA GLY A 265 17.83 -3.82 32.97
C GLY A 265 16.38 -4.13 33.34
N VAL A 266 16.14 -4.63 34.58
CA VAL A 266 14.76 -4.94 35.02
C VAL A 266 13.89 -3.67 35.06
N ALA A 267 14.42 -2.55 35.58
CA ALA A 267 13.64 -1.31 35.63
C ALA A 267 13.34 -0.78 34.21
N VAL A 268 14.31 -0.83 33.29
CA VAL A 268 14.10 -0.46 31.89
C VAL A 268 13.07 -1.39 31.24
N GLY A 269 13.14 -2.69 31.48
CA GLY A 269 12.17 -3.65 30.98
C GLY A 269 10.74 -3.39 31.48
N VAL A 270 10.57 -3.04 32.76
CA VAL A 270 9.27 -2.68 33.34
C VAL A 270 8.72 -1.43 32.68
N VAL A 271 9.54 -0.39 32.48
CA VAL A 271 9.12 0.85 31.80
C VAL A 271 8.71 0.54 30.37
N ALA A 272 9.48 -0.25 29.62
CA ALA A 272 9.14 -0.67 28.27
C ALA A 272 7.80 -1.41 28.22
N ILE A 273 7.54 -2.33 29.15
CA ILE A 273 6.26 -3.05 29.27
C ILE A 273 5.11 -2.08 29.53
N ILE A 274 5.27 -1.10 30.44
CA ILE A 274 4.22 -0.11 30.73
C ILE A 274 3.89 0.71 29.49
N ILE A 275 4.91 1.21 28.75
CA ILE A 275 4.70 1.95 27.51
C ILE A 275 3.97 1.07 26.48
N THR A 276 4.39 -0.19 26.34
CA THR A 276 3.77 -1.13 25.40
C THR A 276 2.31 -1.42 25.75
N LEU A 277 2.00 -1.64 27.03
CA LEU A 277 0.62 -1.84 27.49
C LEU A 277 -0.26 -0.60 27.25
N GLY A 278 0.31 0.61 27.31
CA GLY A 278 -0.40 1.84 26.97
C GLY A 278 -0.56 2.05 25.47
N ALA A 279 0.43 1.67 24.66
CA ALA A 279 0.40 1.82 23.20
C ALA A 279 -0.42 0.74 22.48
N THR A 280 -0.52 -0.47 23.04
CA THR A 280 -1.24 -1.58 22.40
C THR A 280 -2.74 -1.29 22.14
N PRO A 281 -3.52 -0.76 23.11
CA PRO A 281 -4.91 -0.38 22.82
C PRO A 281 -5.02 0.67 21.70
N LEU A 282 -4.12 1.65 21.70
CA LEU A 282 -4.07 2.70 20.66
C LEU A 282 -3.73 2.11 19.28
N MET A 283 -2.80 1.17 19.20
CA MET A 283 -2.51 0.45 17.96
C MET A 283 -3.71 -0.36 17.46
N LEU A 284 -4.47 -0.96 18.38
CA LEU A 284 -5.64 -1.79 18.04
C LEU A 284 -6.89 -0.98 17.71
N SER A 285 -6.95 0.30 18.12
CA SER A 285 -8.04 1.22 17.78
C SER A 285 -7.83 1.96 16.45
N LEU A 286 -6.65 1.83 15.83
CA LEU A 286 -6.39 2.43 14.52
C LEU A 286 -7.35 1.88 13.48
N GLU A 287 -8.11 2.77 12.87
CA GLU A 287 -9.02 2.47 11.76
C GLU A 287 -8.34 2.75 10.43
N GLY A 288 -8.77 2.04 9.38
CA GLY A 288 -8.34 2.34 8.02
C GLY A 288 -8.85 3.72 7.60
N ASP A 289 -7.98 4.54 7.05
CA ASP A 289 -8.31 5.87 6.53
C ASP A 289 -7.63 6.02 5.17
N PHE A 290 -8.42 5.97 4.12
CA PHE A 290 -7.94 6.15 2.76
C PHE A 290 -8.66 7.32 2.12
N GLN A 291 -7.96 8.46 2.07
CA GLN A 291 -8.46 9.66 1.42
C GLN A 291 -7.58 9.95 0.20
N ILE A 292 -8.22 10.28 -0.92
CA ILE A 292 -7.50 10.71 -2.14
C ILE A 292 -6.77 12.02 -1.85
N GLU A 293 -7.32 12.84 -0.98
CA GLU A 293 -6.80 14.11 -0.53
C GLU A 293 -5.40 13.97 0.10
N ASP A 294 -5.06 12.83 0.72
CA ASP A 294 -3.72 12.55 1.24
C ASP A 294 -2.62 12.61 0.17
N PHE A 295 -2.99 12.39 -1.09
CA PHE A 295 -2.08 12.40 -2.24
C PHE A 295 -2.04 13.75 -2.97
N LEU A 296 -2.85 14.70 -2.56
CA LEU A 296 -2.96 16.03 -3.15
C LEU A 296 -2.35 17.09 -2.23
N ASP A 297 -2.04 18.25 -2.80
CA ASP A 297 -1.81 19.45 -2.02
C ASP A 297 -3.15 20.04 -1.59
N GLU A 298 -3.39 20.20 -0.29
CA GLU A 298 -4.63 20.78 0.26
C GLU A 298 -4.89 22.20 -0.26
N GLU A 299 -3.83 22.93 -0.64
CA GLU A 299 -3.92 24.29 -1.20
C GLU A 299 -4.17 24.28 -2.71
N SER A 300 -4.12 23.12 -3.39
CA SER A 300 -4.39 23.02 -4.82
C SER A 300 -5.84 23.37 -5.18
N ASP A 301 -6.05 23.98 -6.33
CA ASP A 301 -7.39 24.32 -6.83
C ASP A 301 -8.27 23.07 -6.94
N PHE A 302 -7.69 21.93 -7.30
CA PHE A 302 -8.40 20.66 -7.42
C PHE A 302 -8.89 20.17 -6.06
N ALA A 303 -8.02 20.10 -5.04
CA ALA A 303 -8.40 19.67 -3.69
C ALA A 303 -9.47 20.60 -3.08
N GLN A 304 -9.31 21.92 -3.24
CA GLN A 304 -10.32 22.90 -2.82
C GLN A 304 -11.65 22.74 -3.57
N GLY A 305 -11.59 22.41 -4.87
CA GLY A 305 -12.77 22.12 -5.67
C GLY A 305 -13.52 20.88 -5.19
N VAL A 306 -12.82 19.78 -4.94
CA VAL A 306 -13.39 18.54 -4.36
C VAL A 306 -14.04 18.85 -3.01
N TYR A 307 -13.35 19.58 -2.12
CA TYR A 307 -13.88 19.97 -0.82
C TYR A 307 -15.16 20.84 -0.93
N LEU A 308 -15.17 21.82 -1.85
CA LEU A 308 -16.36 22.65 -2.08
C LEU A 308 -17.55 21.86 -2.62
N VAL A 309 -17.30 20.91 -3.52
CA VAL A 309 -18.36 20.02 -4.04
C VAL A 309 -18.92 19.17 -2.92
N SER A 310 -18.08 18.53 -2.11
CA SER A 310 -18.52 17.69 -1.00
C SER A 310 -19.35 18.48 0.05
N GLN A 311 -19.03 19.75 0.27
CA GLN A 311 -19.79 20.60 1.21
C GLN A 311 -21.08 21.18 0.66
N ARG A 312 -21.14 21.44 -0.65
CA ARG A 312 -22.25 22.21 -1.26
C ARG A 312 -23.26 21.33 -1.96
N PHE A 313 -22.86 20.18 -2.44
CA PHE A 313 -23.73 19.23 -3.12
C PHE A 313 -23.93 18.03 -2.19
N SER A 314 -25.03 18.08 -1.42
CA SER A 314 -25.34 17.15 -0.32
C SER A 314 -25.95 15.81 -0.77
N GLU A 315 -25.81 15.42 -2.02
CA GLU A 315 -26.41 14.19 -2.55
C GLU A 315 -25.65 12.91 -2.14
N GLY A 316 -24.66 13.01 -1.27
CA GLY A 316 -23.79 11.89 -0.93
C GLY A 316 -22.86 11.51 -2.08
N GLU A 317 -21.80 10.77 -1.78
CA GLU A 317 -20.90 10.25 -2.81
C GLU A 317 -21.55 9.05 -3.52
N PRO A 318 -21.56 9.00 -4.88
CA PRO A 318 -22.22 7.93 -5.60
C PRO A 318 -21.51 6.59 -5.41
N GLY A 319 -22.25 5.62 -4.91
CA GLY A 319 -21.90 4.21 -4.96
C GLY A 319 -22.79 3.52 -5.99
N TYR A 320 -22.34 2.36 -6.45
CA TYR A 320 -23.04 1.57 -7.44
C TYR A 320 -23.26 0.15 -6.94
N ILE A 321 -24.37 -0.46 -7.36
CA ILE A 321 -24.57 -1.90 -7.27
C ILE A 321 -24.45 -2.44 -8.69
N LEU A 322 -23.45 -3.28 -8.92
CA LEU A 322 -23.24 -3.96 -10.20
C LEU A 322 -23.95 -5.31 -10.16
N VAL A 323 -24.81 -5.54 -11.15
CA VAL A 323 -25.49 -6.82 -11.36
C VAL A 323 -25.06 -7.39 -12.72
N GLU A 324 -24.53 -8.60 -12.71
CA GLU A 324 -24.17 -9.33 -13.94
C GLU A 324 -25.04 -10.58 -14.12
N GLY A 325 -25.45 -10.80 -15.36
CA GLY A 325 -26.31 -11.93 -15.73
C GLY A 325 -27.19 -11.63 -16.94
N ASP A 326 -28.29 -12.35 -17.10
CA ASP A 326 -29.34 -12.05 -18.11
C ASP A 326 -30.28 -10.94 -17.60
N ILE A 327 -29.93 -9.69 -17.88
CA ILE A 327 -30.69 -8.51 -17.43
C ILE A 327 -32.04 -8.40 -18.14
N SER A 328 -32.24 -9.07 -19.29
CA SER A 328 -33.54 -9.11 -20.00
C SER A 328 -34.58 -9.99 -19.28
N ASN A 329 -34.18 -10.75 -18.29
CA ASN A 329 -35.12 -11.59 -17.53
C ASN A 329 -35.99 -10.72 -16.60
N PRO A 330 -37.32 -10.79 -16.69
CA PRO A 330 -38.24 -9.97 -15.89
C PRO A 330 -38.04 -10.11 -14.37
N LYS A 331 -37.60 -11.28 -13.89
CA LYS A 331 -37.29 -11.48 -12.47
C LYS A 331 -36.19 -10.55 -11.95
N VAL A 332 -35.29 -10.12 -12.84
CA VAL A 332 -34.21 -9.15 -12.49
C VAL A 332 -34.82 -7.78 -12.21
N VAL A 333 -35.77 -7.33 -13.03
CA VAL A 333 -36.51 -6.05 -12.79
C VAL A 333 -37.32 -6.13 -11.51
N GLU A 334 -38.00 -7.27 -11.25
CA GLU A 334 -38.72 -7.48 -9.98
C GLU A 334 -37.77 -7.43 -8.78
N ALA A 335 -36.56 -7.98 -8.89
CA ALA A 335 -35.57 -7.97 -7.83
C ALA A 335 -35.09 -6.55 -7.48
N ILE A 336 -35.06 -5.61 -8.45
CA ILE A 336 -34.77 -4.18 -8.16
C ILE A 336 -35.81 -3.62 -7.18
N GLY A 337 -37.10 -3.78 -7.49
CA GLY A 337 -38.17 -3.29 -6.66
C GLY A 337 -38.17 -3.92 -5.26
N LEU A 338 -37.87 -5.22 -5.15
CA LEU A 338 -37.75 -5.92 -3.87
C LEU A 338 -36.57 -5.41 -3.05
N THR A 339 -35.40 -5.19 -3.69
CA THR A 339 -34.22 -4.61 -3.05
C THR A 339 -34.50 -3.21 -2.52
N ARG A 340 -35.13 -2.33 -3.33
CA ARG A 340 -35.56 -1.00 -2.90
C ARG A 340 -36.48 -1.07 -1.68
N LYS A 341 -37.39 -2.04 -1.66
CA LYS A 341 -38.27 -2.27 -0.52
C LYS A 341 -37.52 -2.71 0.72
N ASN A 342 -36.52 -3.61 0.59
CA ASN A 342 -35.67 -4.02 1.69
C ASN A 342 -34.92 -2.83 2.27
N MET A 343 -34.21 -2.05 1.44
CA MET A 343 -33.51 -0.86 1.86
C MET A 343 -34.39 0.18 2.56
N ASN A 344 -35.64 0.35 2.12
CA ASN A 344 -36.62 1.25 2.74
C ASN A 344 -37.22 0.69 4.05
N SER A 345 -37.06 -0.59 4.35
CA SER A 345 -37.59 -1.20 5.57
C SER A 345 -36.83 -0.82 6.83
N HIS A 346 -35.61 -0.29 6.69
CA HIS A 346 -34.76 0.10 7.80
C HIS A 346 -35.19 1.44 8.41
N ASP A 347 -35.09 1.54 9.74
CA ASP A 347 -35.40 2.78 10.45
C ASP A 347 -34.42 3.89 10.03
N ILE A 348 -34.95 5.05 9.67
CA ILE A 348 -34.19 6.26 9.32
C ILE A 348 -33.23 6.68 10.46
N ASN A 349 -33.59 6.37 11.71
CA ASN A 349 -32.79 6.69 12.89
C ASN A 349 -31.77 5.62 13.25
N PHE A 350 -31.64 4.57 12.46
CA PHE A 350 -30.61 3.54 12.68
C PHE A 350 -29.22 4.14 12.41
N GLU A 351 -28.31 4.10 13.40
CA GLU A 351 -27.00 4.74 13.31
C GLU A 351 -26.16 4.36 12.06
N PRO A 352 -26.19 3.11 11.56
CA PRO A 352 -25.48 2.78 10.32
C PRO A 352 -26.13 3.28 9.03
N ASN A 353 -27.23 4.04 9.08
CA ASN A 353 -27.91 4.51 7.88
C ASN A 353 -27.11 5.61 7.16
N GLN A 354 -26.08 5.18 6.45
CA GLN A 354 -25.21 6.03 5.65
C GLN A 354 -25.67 6.16 4.19
N ILE A 355 -26.75 5.47 3.81
CA ILE A 355 -27.31 5.55 2.46
C ILE A 355 -28.20 6.78 2.37
N SER A 356 -27.98 7.61 1.34
CA SER A 356 -28.74 8.84 1.14
C SER A 356 -30.23 8.56 0.93
N ARG A 357 -31.05 9.49 1.44
CA ARG A 357 -32.51 9.41 1.33
C ARG A 357 -33.09 10.72 0.81
N THR A 358 -34.15 10.58 0.05
CA THR A 358 -34.95 11.71 -0.40
C THR A 358 -35.55 12.47 0.78
N PRO A 359 -36.00 13.72 0.60
CA PRO A 359 -36.71 14.45 1.65
C PRO A 359 -37.99 13.76 2.15
N SER A 360 -38.57 12.81 1.39
CA SER A 360 -39.69 11.96 1.82
C SER A 360 -39.25 10.81 2.74
N GLY A 361 -37.98 10.57 2.91
CA GLY A 361 -37.39 9.51 3.73
C GLY A 361 -37.19 8.19 2.99
N GLU A 362 -37.47 8.12 1.71
CA GLU A 362 -37.20 6.95 0.87
C GLU A 362 -35.72 6.91 0.46
N VAL A 363 -35.18 5.71 0.30
CA VAL A 363 -33.80 5.52 -0.18
C VAL A 363 -33.64 6.08 -1.59
N GLU A 364 -32.58 6.85 -1.81
CA GLU A 364 -32.21 7.38 -3.11
C GLU A 364 -31.46 6.31 -3.90
N LEU A 365 -32.24 5.41 -4.52
CA LEU A 365 -31.73 4.34 -5.39
C LEU A 365 -32.23 4.61 -6.81
N ILE A 366 -31.33 5.05 -7.69
CA ILE A 366 -31.64 5.24 -9.11
C ILE A 366 -31.31 3.94 -9.84
N ALA A 367 -32.30 3.35 -10.46
CA ALA A 367 -32.16 2.05 -11.10
C ALA A 367 -33.02 1.93 -12.36
N LEU A 368 -32.81 0.86 -13.09
CA LEU A 368 -33.41 0.60 -14.39
C LEU A 368 -34.94 0.53 -14.34
N ASP A 369 -35.54 0.08 -13.24
CA ASP A 369 -37.00 0.00 -13.05
C ASP A 369 -37.68 1.38 -13.14
N GLU A 370 -37.08 2.43 -12.57
CA GLU A 370 -37.59 3.81 -12.68
C GLU A 370 -37.52 4.34 -14.11
N ILE A 371 -36.39 4.05 -14.80
CA ILE A 371 -36.22 4.43 -16.20
C ILE A 371 -37.30 3.76 -17.06
N LEU A 372 -37.52 2.47 -16.85
CA LEU A 372 -38.55 1.71 -17.58
C LEU A 372 -39.98 2.23 -17.34
N ILE A 373 -40.30 2.55 -16.09
CA ILE A 373 -41.61 3.17 -15.75
C ILE A 373 -41.75 4.53 -16.45
N PHE A 374 -40.66 5.31 -16.47
CA PHE A 374 -40.66 6.59 -17.18
C PHE A 374 -40.84 6.42 -18.69
N VAL A 375 -40.22 5.41 -19.30
CA VAL A 375 -40.43 5.06 -20.72
C VAL A 375 -41.85 4.68 -20.98
N GLN A 376 -42.47 3.82 -20.16
CA GLN A 376 -43.89 3.47 -20.30
C GLN A 376 -44.80 4.70 -20.20
N ALA A 377 -44.54 5.62 -19.26
CA ALA A 377 -45.28 6.87 -19.12
C ALA A 377 -45.08 7.76 -20.38
N SER A 378 -43.88 7.83 -20.92
CA SER A 378 -43.57 8.55 -22.15
C SER A 378 -44.33 7.98 -23.36
N MET A 379 -44.35 6.65 -23.52
CA MET A 379 -45.15 5.97 -24.54
C MET A 379 -46.66 6.24 -24.38
N TYR A 380 -47.15 6.28 -23.14
CA TYR A 380 -48.54 6.57 -22.87
C TYR A 380 -48.90 7.99 -23.33
N GLU A 381 -48.09 8.99 -23.06
CA GLU A 381 -48.34 10.39 -23.43
C GLU A 381 -48.08 10.65 -24.93
N ASN A 382 -46.98 10.15 -25.50
CA ASN A 382 -46.60 10.37 -26.89
C ASN A 382 -45.90 9.11 -27.48
N ILE A 383 -46.63 8.37 -28.32
CA ILE A 383 -46.16 7.14 -28.92
C ILE A 383 -45.31 7.37 -30.20
N ALA A 384 -45.39 8.54 -30.83
CA ALA A 384 -44.77 8.76 -32.13
C ALA A 384 -43.26 8.48 -32.17
N PRO A 385 -42.44 8.88 -31.20
CA PRO A 385 -40.99 8.53 -31.20
C PRO A 385 -40.70 7.02 -31.16
N PHE A 386 -41.61 6.25 -30.56
CA PHE A 386 -41.49 4.81 -30.47
C PHE A 386 -41.93 4.12 -31.77
N GLU A 387 -42.94 4.66 -32.47
CA GLU A 387 -43.36 4.18 -33.77
C GLU A 387 -42.25 4.44 -34.82
N GLU A 388 -41.60 5.59 -34.76
CA GLU A 388 -40.39 5.89 -35.59
C GLU A 388 -39.26 4.91 -35.34
N ALA A 389 -39.11 4.42 -34.12
CA ALA A 389 -38.14 3.40 -33.76
C ALA A 389 -38.59 1.97 -34.06
N GLY A 390 -39.78 1.80 -34.66
CA GLY A 390 -40.26 0.50 -35.09
C GLY A 390 -41.32 -0.16 -34.20
N TRP A 391 -41.85 0.53 -33.18
CA TRP A 391 -43.01 0.05 -32.41
C TRP A 391 -44.23 0.01 -33.32
N ASP A 392 -44.89 -1.15 -33.40
CA ASP A 392 -46.13 -1.30 -34.21
C ASP A 392 -47.32 -1.21 -33.30
N SER A 393 -47.95 -0.04 -33.24
CA SER A 393 -49.12 0.22 -32.39
C SER A 393 -50.40 -0.55 -32.83
N GLU A 394 -50.48 -0.99 -34.08
CA GLU A 394 -51.60 -1.81 -34.57
C GLU A 394 -51.44 -3.29 -34.17
N LYS A 395 -50.21 -3.80 -34.20
CA LYS A 395 -49.86 -5.15 -33.75
C LYS A 395 -49.52 -5.23 -32.27
N ASN A 396 -49.39 -4.05 -31.65
CA ASN A 396 -49.00 -3.91 -30.24
C ASN A 396 -47.67 -4.62 -29.88
N ASP A 397 -46.73 -4.59 -30.79
CA ASP A 397 -45.41 -5.13 -30.56
C ASP A 397 -44.33 -4.25 -31.23
N GLY A 398 -43.13 -4.36 -30.83
CA GLY A 398 -41.97 -3.71 -31.44
C GLY A 398 -41.28 -4.60 -32.49
N GLY A 399 -42.01 -5.56 -33.10
CA GLY A 399 -41.49 -6.58 -33.96
C GLY A 399 -41.00 -7.86 -33.23
N LEU A 400 -41.19 -7.87 -31.92
CA LEU A 400 -40.90 -8.96 -31.00
C LEU A 400 -42.19 -9.45 -30.36
N ASN A 401 -42.86 -10.31 -30.35
CA ASN A 401 -44.12 -10.79 -29.72
C ASN A 401 -44.35 -10.23 -28.30
N CYS A 402 -44.03 -8.95 -28.09
CA CYS A 402 -44.11 -8.27 -26.80
C CYS A 402 -45.56 -8.17 -26.31
N GLN A 403 -45.83 -8.56 -25.07
CA GLN A 403 -47.13 -8.44 -24.47
C GLN A 403 -47.40 -6.97 -24.10
N THR A 404 -48.64 -6.52 -24.38
CA THR A 404 -49.01 -5.14 -24.11
C THR A 404 -50.19 -5.06 -23.13
N MET A 405 -50.21 -3.98 -22.35
CA MET A 405 -51.39 -3.59 -21.59
C MET A 405 -52.12 -2.41 -22.28
N SER A 406 -53.43 -2.47 -22.33
CA SER A 406 -54.25 -1.40 -22.90
C SER A 406 -54.74 -0.45 -21.81
N LEU A 407 -54.34 0.82 -21.92
CA LEU A 407 -54.71 1.87 -20.99
C LEU A 407 -55.59 2.94 -21.66
N PRO A 408 -56.65 3.46 -21.02
CA PRO A 408 -57.49 4.53 -21.56
C PRO A 408 -56.70 5.84 -21.59
N HIS A 409 -56.62 6.49 -22.78
CA HIS A 409 -56.00 7.79 -22.95
C HIS A 409 -57.06 8.83 -23.31
N PRO A 410 -57.01 10.06 -22.69
CA PRO A 410 -58.07 11.08 -22.85
C PRO A 410 -58.36 11.50 -24.27
N ASN A 411 -57.34 11.51 -25.17
CA ASN A 411 -57.42 12.06 -26.49
C ASN A 411 -57.47 11.03 -27.62
N VAL A 412 -57.10 9.75 -27.36
CA VAL A 412 -56.88 8.74 -28.42
C VAL A 412 -57.68 7.44 -28.18
N GLY A 413 -58.36 7.31 -27.05
CA GLY A 413 -59.14 6.13 -26.68
C GLY A 413 -58.32 5.13 -25.87
N MET A 414 -57.77 4.10 -26.49
CA MET A 414 -56.92 3.11 -25.82
C MET A 414 -55.48 3.24 -26.34
N ARG A 415 -54.50 3.16 -25.43
CA ARG A 415 -53.10 3.07 -25.74
C ARG A 415 -52.53 1.73 -25.30
N ASN A 416 -51.77 1.08 -26.16
CA ASN A 416 -51.12 -0.16 -25.85
C ASN A 416 -49.64 0.13 -25.55
N ILE A 417 -49.23 -0.22 -24.32
CA ILE A 417 -47.88 -0.02 -23.85
C ILE A 417 -47.25 -1.38 -23.45
N PRO A 418 -45.94 -1.55 -23.57
CA PRO A 418 -45.30 -2.83 -23.24
C PRO A 418 -45.40 -3.16 -21.75
N VAL A 419 -45.47 -4.46 -21.43
CA VAL A 419 -45.51 -5.00 -20.08
C VAL A 419 -44.05 -5.31 -19.64
N LEU A 420 -43.66 -4.91 -18.41
CA LEU A 420 -42.31 -5.11 -17.91
C LEU A 420 -42.04 -6.55 -17.46
N GLU A 421 -43.10 -7.35 -17.32
CA GLU A 421 -43.01 -8.79 -16.99
C GLU A 421 -42.75 -9.68 -18.21
N ASP A 422 -42.63 -9.07 -19.41
CA ASP A 422 -42.36 -9.79 -20.64
C ASP A 422 -40.92 -9.48 -21.14
N ARG A 423 -40.13 -10.54 -21.40
CA ARG A 423 -38.76 -10.45 -21.85
C ARG A 423 -38.60 -9.71 -23.17
N ASP A 424 -39.46 -10.03 -24.17
CA ASP A 424 -39.39 -9.41 -25.49
C ASP A 424 -39.68 -7.90 -25.41
N CYS A 425 -40.58 -7.47 -24.48
CA CYS A 425 -40.80 -6.07 -24.18
C CYS A 425 -39.56 -5.40 -23.58
N LEU A 426 -38.89 -6.04 -22.63
CA LEU A 426 -37.66 -5.51 -22.04
C LEU A 426 -36.55 -5.34 -23.07
N VAL A 427 -36.35 -6.32 -23.96
CA VAL A 427 -35.35 -6.23 -25.06
C VAL A 427 -35.63 -5.00 -25.94
N PHE A 428 -36.88 -4.77 -26.33
CA PHE A 428 -37.25 -3.57 -27.08
C PHE A 428 -36.98 -2.28 -26.32
N LEU A 429 -37.43 -2.21 -25.08
CA LEU A 429 -37.27 -1.02 -24.25
C LEU A 429 -35.78 -0.70 -24.00
N TYR A 430 -34.97 -1.71 -23.69
CA TYR A 430 -33.54 -1.54 -23.48
C TYR A 430 -32.82 -1.04 -24.77
N GLY A 431 -33.11 -1.65 -25.89
CA GLY A 431 -32.59 -1.18 -27.18
C GLY A 431 -33.01 0.24 -27.48
N PHE A 432 -34.28 0.57 -27.22
CA PHE A 432 -34.79 1.94 -27.43
C PHE A 432 -34.07 2.98 -26.56
N ILE A 433 -33.96 2.75 -25.25
CA ILE A 433 -33.31 3.73 -24.35
C ILE A 433 -31.83 3.91 -24.62
N LEU A 434 -31.15 2.87 -25.12
CA LEU A 434 -29.72 2.91 -25.44
C LEU A 434 -29.43 3.55 -26.80
N THR A 435 -30.37 3.45 -27.76
CA THR A 435 -30.17 4.02 -29.10
C THR A 435 -30.80 5.40 -29.26
N ARG A 436 -31.98 5.63 -28.68
CA ARG A 436 -32.80 6.84 -28.85
C ARG A 436 -32.85 7.69 -27.57
N GLY A 437 -32.56 7.11 -26.41
CA GLY A 437 -32.85 7.74 -25.12
C GLY A 437 -34.34 7.72 -24.77
N VAL A 438 -34.72 8.45 -23.74
CA VAL A 438 -36.12 8.58 -23.33
C VAL A 438 -36.62 9.98 -23.74
N PRO A 439 -37.67 10.10 -24.55
CA PRO A 439 -38.25 11.40 -24.92
C PRO A 439 -38.83 12.15 -23.70
N ALA A 440 -38.75 13.47 -23.74
CA ALA A 440 -39.39 14.31 -22.72
C ALA A 440 -40.90 14.05 -22.67
N SER A 441 -41.45 13.84 -21.48
CA SER A 441 -42.88 13.56 -21.27
C SER A 441 -43.35 14.00 -19.89
N GLY A 442 -44.61 14.41 -19.79
CA GLY A 442 -45.27 14.69 -18.51
C GLY A 442 -44.60 15.73 -17.61
N GLY A 443 -43.79 16.63 -18.17
CA GLY A 443 -43.00 17.63 -17.44
C GLY A 443 -41.60 17.17 -17.04
N TYR A 444 -41.19 15.93 -17.35
CA TYR A 444 -39.85 15.42 -17.17
C TYR A 444 -38.98 15.69 -18.40
N PRO A 445 -37.68 16.03 -18.23
CA PRO A 445 -36.75 16.24 -19.34
C PRO A 445 -36.45 14.93 -20.08
N ALA A 446 -35.99 15.03 -21.33
CA ALA A 446 -35.50 13.87 -22.06
C ALA A 446 -34.22 13.30 -21.41
N LEU A 447 -34.07 11.98 -21.43
CA LEU A 447 -32.85 11.29 -21.03
C LEU A 447 -32.09 10.84 -22.30
N PRO A 448 -30.92 11.40 -22.59
CA PRO A 448 -30.14 10.97 -23.74
C PRO A 448 -29.53 9.57 -23.54
N PRO A 449 -29.17 8.85 -24.63
CA PRO A 449 -28.54 7.54 -24.55
C PRO A 449 -27.28 7.50 -23.68
N SER A 450 -26.52 8.61 -23.61
CA SER A 450 -25.33 8.72 -22.76
C SER A 450 -25.62 8.56 -21.27
N ILE A 451 -26.79 8.95 -20.81
CA ILE A 451 -27.19 8.73 -19.39
C ILE A 451 -27.73 7.32 -19.22
N THR A 452 -28.55 6.82 -20.12
CA THR A 452 -29.17 5.49 -19.97
C THR A 452 -28.15 4.35 -20.09
N SER A 453 -27.06 4.56 -20.86
CA SER A 453 -25.95 3.61 -20.99
C SER A 453 -25.12 3.44 -19.71
N GLU A 454 -25.26 4.34 -18.72
CA GLU A 454 -24.67 4.14 -17.39
C GLU A 454 -25.35 3.03 -16.59
N TYR A 455 -26.63 2.73 -16.90
CA TYR A 455 -27.45 1.79 -16.13
C TYR A 455 -27.54 0.40 -16.74
N ILE A 456 -27.31 0.24 -18.03
CA ILE A 456 -27.40 -1.05 -18.72
C ILE A 456 -26.38 -1.13 -19.86
N GLN A 457 -25.77 -2.31 -20.02
CA GLN A 457 -24.79 -2.55 -21.04
C GLN A 457 -25.16 -3.78 -21.89
N PRO A 458 -25.26 -3.64 -23.22
CA PRO A 458 -25.39 -4.76 -24.14
C PRO A 458 -24.02 -5.44 -24.33
N GLU A 459 -24.04 -6.72 -24.71
CA GLU A 459 -22.82 -7.49 -25.05
C GLU A 459 -22.29 -7.11 -26.43
N THR A 460 -23.18 -6.71 -27.35
CA THR A 460 -22.88 -6.37 -28.75
C THR A 460 -23.46 -4.99 -29.10
N ASP A 461 -22.91 -4.34 -30.11
CA ASP A 461 -23.42 -3.07 -30.60
C ASP A 461 -24.84 -3.21 -31.17
N LEU A 462 -25.72 -2.28 -30.82
CA LEU A 462 -27.12 -2.29 -31.23
C LEU A 462 -27.33 -1.69 -32.62
N ASP A 463 -28.31 -2.20 -33.36
CA ASP A 463 -28.78 -1.57 -34.58
C ASP A 463 -29.60 -0.32 -34.26
N TYR A 464 -29.20 0.83 -34.77
CA TYR A 464 -29.91 2.10 -34.54
C TYR A 464 -31.29 2.16 -35.17
N GLU A 465 -31.52 1.48 -36.32
CA GLU A 465 -32.80 1.45 -36.99
C GLU A 465 -33.76 0.43 -36.33
N LYS A 466 -33.22 -0.65 -35.83
CA LYS A 466 -33.98 -1.75 -35.16
C LYS A 466 -33.43 -2.02 -33.78
N PRO A 467 -33.80 -1.20 -32.79
CA PRO A 467 -33.22 -1.26 -31.45
C PRO A 467 -33.28 -2.63 -30.76
N TRP A 468 -34.17 -3.50 -31.16
CA TRP A 468 -34.28 -4.88 -30.64
C TRP A 468 -33.38 -5.90 -31.32
N LEU A 469 -32.50 -5.43 -32.23
CA LEU A 469 -31.48 -6.25 -32.87
C LEU A 469 -30.10 -5.64 -32.65
N ASP A 470 -29.10 -6.49 -32.66
CA ASP A 470 -27.71 -6.06 -32.77
C ASP A 470 -27.33 -5.79 -34.22
N ILE A 471 -26.12 -5.29 -34.48
CA ILE A 471 -25.60 -5.01 -35.83
C ILE A 471 -25.49 -6.27 -36.70
N SER A 472 -25.51 -7.47 -36.11
CA SER A 472 -25.52 -8.76 -36.84
C SER A 472 -26.94 -9.21 -37.24
N GLY A 473 -27.97 -8.55 -36.71
CA GLY A 473 -29.38 -8.89 -36.92
C GLY A 473 -29.88 -9.98 -35.97
N GLU A 474 -29.17 -10.25 -34.89
CA GLU A 474 -29.57 -11.17 -33.82
C GLU A 474 -30.16 -10.40 -32.64
N GLU A 475 -30.85 -11.09 -31.71
CA GLU A 475 -31.35 -10.51 -30.48
C GLU A 475 -30.18 -10.18 -29.55
N PRO A 476 -30.06 -8.92 -29.07
CA PRO A 476 -28.96 -8.50 -28.22
C PRO A 476 -29.07 -9.10 -26.84
N ARG A 477 -27.93 -9.42 -26.23
CA ARG A 477 -27.83 -9.80 -24.83
C ARG A 477 -27.45 -8.60 -23.98
N TYR A 478 -28.14 -8.44 -22.87
CA TYR A 478 -27.87 -7.41 -21.87
C TYR A 478 -27.26 -8.08 -20.65
N VAL A 479 -25.96 -7.90 -20.47
CA VAL A 479 -25.15 -8.69 -19.53
C VAL A 479 -24.88 -8.00 -18.20
N ARG A 480 -25.02 -6.68 -18.17
CA ARG A 480 -24.74 -5.87 -16.99
C ARG A 480 -25.77 -4.79 -16.80
N MET A 481 -26.09 -4.52 -15.52
CA MET A 481 -26.75 -3.31 -15.12
C MET A 481 -26.10 -2.72 -13.87
N THR A 482 -26.24 -1.42 -13.68
CA THR A 482 -25.85 -0.72 -12.47
C THR A 482 -27.06 -0.07 -11.82
N MET A 483 -27.06 -0.01 -10.50
CA MET A 483 -27.99 0.78 -9.70
C MET A 483 -27.17 1.78 -8.90
N ARG A 484 -27.53 3.05 -8.90
CA ARG A 484 -26.80 4.10 -8.21
C ARG A 484 -27.44 4.40 -6.85
N PHE A 485 -26.64 4.44 -5.81
CA PHE A 485 -27.02 4.92 -4.48
C PHE A 485 -26.05 5.99 -4.00
N GLY A 486 -26.39 6.78 -2.99
CA GLY A 486 -25.50 7.76 -2.39
C GLY A 486 -25.00 7.29 -1.01
N LEU A 487 -23.75 7.55 -0.66
CA LEU A 487 -23.19 7.42 0.68
C LEU A 487 -23.03 8.80 1.32
N VAL A 488 -23.65 9.02 2.48
CA VAL A 488 -23.74 10.36 3.12
C VAL A 488 -22.41 10.79 3.72
N SER A 489 -21.67 9.86 4.32
CA SER A 489 -20.37 10.15 4.99
C SER A 489 -19.36 9.05 4.66
N PRO A 490 -18.91 9.00 3.41
CA PRO A 490 -18.02 7.93 2.94
C PRO A 490 -16.63 7.94 3.62
N GLU A 491 -16.27 9.05 4.25
CA GLU A 491 -15.04 9.20 5.03
C GLU A 491 -15.10 8.51 6.40
N GLN A 492 -16.30 8.17 6.89
CA GLN A 492 -16.47 7.52 8.20
C GLN A 492 -16.52 6.00 8.06
N PHE A 493 -15.39 5.35 7.88
CA PHE A 493 -15.29 3.90 7.62
C PHE A 493 -16.00 3.02 8.65
N ALA A 494 -15.97 3.40 9.94
CA ALA A 494 -16.69 2.69 11.00
C ALA A 494 -18.20 2.61 10.76
N LYS A 495 -18.78 3.56 9.99
CA LYS A 495 -20.21 3.58 9.65
C LYS A 495 -20.48 2.99 8.26
N VAL A 496 -19.55 3.14 7.34
CA VAL A 496 -19.68 2.63 5.96
C VAL A 496 -19.73 1.10 5.96
N GLY A 497 -18.86 0.44 6.73
CA GLY A 497 -18.81 -1.02 6.81
C GLY A 497 -20.17 -1.65 7.14
N PRO A 498 -20.78 -1.32 8.28
CA PRO A 498 -22.10 -1.82 8.63
C PRO A 498 -23.21 -1.48 7.61
N ALA A 499 -23.12 -0.31 6.95
CA ALA A 499 -24.07 0.07 5.90
C ALA A 499 -23.92 -0.81 4.65
N LEU A 500 -22.69 -1.15 4.26
CA LEU A 500 -22.42 -2.05 3.14
C LEU A 500 -22.81 -3.49 3.46
N GLU A 501 -22.54 -3.97 4.67
CA GLU A 501 -23.03 -5.29 5.12
C GLU A 501 -24.56 -5.39 5.03
N GLN A 502 -25.25 -4.35 5.50
CA GLN A 502 -26.70 -4.27 5.40
C GLN A 502 -27.18 -4.22 3.93
N LEU A 503 -26.49 -3.44 3.08
CA LEU A 503 -26.79 -3.38 1.65
C LEU A 503 -26.63 -4.75 0.98
N ILE A 504 -25.62 -5.52 1.36
CA ILE A 504 -25.40 -6.90 0.86
C ILE A 504 -26.56 -7.82 1.27
N GLU A 505 -27.11 -7.67 2.49
CA GLU A 505 -28.31 -8.40 2.92
C GLU A 505 -29.56 -7.96 2.13
N ASP A 506 -29.69 -6.66 1.85
CA ASP A 506 -30.80 -6.09 1.08
C ASP A 506 -30.80 -6.57 -0.39
N LEU A 507 -29.62 -6.99 -0.91
CA LEU A 507 -29.47 -7.61 -2.23
C LEU A 507 -29.90 -9.09 -2.28
N SER A 508 -30.46 -9.63 -1.19
CA SER A 508 -30.98 -11.01 -1.16
C SER A 508 -31.94 -11.39 -2.31
N PRO A 509 -32.78 -10.50 -2.89
CA PRO A 509 -33.57 -10.82 -4.07
C PRO A 509 -32.73 -11.24 -5.27
N PHE A 510 -31.60 -10.57 -5.50
CA PHE A 510 -30.67 -10.95 -6.57
C PHE A 510 -29.88 -12.21 -6.24
N GLN A 511 -29.47 -12.37 -4.99
CA GLN A 511 -28.77 -13.58 -4.54
C GLN A 511 -29.63 -14.84 -4.71
N ASN A 512 -30.95 -14.74 -4.51
CA ASN A 512 -31.89 -15.81 -4.74
C ASN A 512 -32.05 -16.20 -6.23
N LEU A 513 -31.69 -15.28 -7.13
CA LEU A 513 -31.67 -15.50 -8.58
C LEU A 513 -30.30 -16.01 -9.09
N SER A 514 -29.36 -16.24 -8.19
CA SER A 514 -28.03 -16.76 -8.52
C SER A 514 -27.84 -18.18 -7.99
N SER A 515 -27.17 -19.04 -8.77
CA SER A 515 -26.77 -20.35 -8.28
C SER A 515 -25.37 -20.29 -7.69
N ALA A 516 -25.13 -21.03 -6.59
CA ALA A 516 -23.82 -21.13 -5.98
C ALA A 516 -22.72 -21.64 -6.94
N ASP A 517 -23.10 -22.42 -7.95
CA ASP A 517 -22.19 -22.94 -8.97
C ASP A 517 -21.80 -21.87 -10.01
N LEU A 518 -22.73 -20.98 -10.37
CA LEU A 518 -22.47 -19.83 -11.25
C LEU A 518 -21.54 -18.82 -10.57
N VAL A 519 -21.81 -18.48 -9.32
CA VAL A 519 -20.95 -17.57 -8.54
C VAL A 519 -19.52 -18.10 -8.41
N LYS A 520 -19.34 -19.41 -8.22
CA LYS A 520 -18.02 -20.04 -8.13
C LYS A 520 -17.26 -20.05 -9.45
N ARG A 521 -17.97 -20.12 -10.58
CA ARG A 521 -17.34 -20.16 -11.91
C ARG A 521 -16.99 -18.77 -12.43
N GLY A 522 -17.70 -17.74 -11.99
CA GLY A 522 -17.59 -16.40 -12.59
C GLY A 522 -17.98 -16.39 -14.07
N ASP A 523 -18.86 -17.28 -14.49
CA ASP A 523 -19.13 -17.60 -15.88
C ASP A 523 -20.50 -17.03 -16.26
N ILE A 524 -20.48 -15.86 -16.89
CA ILE A 524 -21.68 -15.15 -17.32
C ILE A 524 -22.43 -15.95 -18.40
N GLU A 525 -21.71 -16.67 -19.27
CA GLU A 525 -22.37 -17.46 -20.33
C GLU A 525 -23.31 -18.53 -19.79
N THR A 526 -23.01 -19.10 -18.62
CA THR A 526 -23.90 -20.08 -18.00
C THR A 526 -25.17 -19.45 -17.39
N ALA A 527 -25.16 -18.16 -17.07
CA ALA A 527 -26.34 -17.45 -16.59
C ALA A 527 -27.44 -17.35 -17.67
N PHE A 528 -27.08 -17.31 -18.95
CA PHE A 528 -28.03 -17.29 -20.07
C PHE A 528 -28.65 -18.66 -20.36
N ALA A 529 -28.14 -19.72 -19.78
CA ALA A 529 -28.65 -21.08 -20.01
C ALA A 529 -29.84 -21.46 -19.09
N SER A 530 -30.20 -20.60 -18.11
CA SER A 530 -31.21 -20.93 -17.10
C SER A 530 -32.09 -19.74 -16.74
N ASP A 531 -33.38 -19.82 -17.11
CA ASP A 531 -34.40 -18.87 -16.67
C ASP A 531 -34.64 -18.90 -15.13
N GLU A 532 -34.12 -19.91 -14.46
CA GLU A 532 -34.28 -20.08 -13.02
C GLU A 532 -33.25 -19.25 -12.25
N TYR A 533 -32.02 -19.14 -12.78
CA TYR A 533 -30.88 -18.44 -12.18
C TYR A 533 -30.27 -17.44 -13.17
N PRO A 534 -30.95 -16.31 -13.47
CA PRO A 534 -30.49 -15.35 -14.47
C PRO A 534 -29.34 -14.46 -13.98
N VAL A 535 -29.03 -14.42 -12.69
CA VAL A 535 -28.02 -13.55 -12.09
C VAL A 535 -26.77 -14.36 -11.75
N THR A 536 -25.60 -13.86 -12.15
CA THR A 536 -24.29 -14.41 -11.73
C THR A 536 -23.90 -13.85 -10.38
N TRP A 537 -23.92 -12.53 -10.24
CA TRP A 537 -23.67 -11.83 -8.99
C TRP A 537 -24.35 -10.46 -8.93
N ALA A 538 -24.50 -9.94 -7.72
CA ALA A 538 -24.90 -8.58 -7.44
C ALA A 538 -24.07 -8.07 -6.26
N ILE A 539 -23.25 -7.04 -6.49
CA ILE A 539 -22.29 -6.52 -5.51
C ILE A 539 -22.28 -5.00 -5.46
N PRO A 540 -22.13 -4.38 -4.28
CA PRO A 540 -21.81 -2.96 -4.16
C PRO A 540 -20.41 -2.67 -4.72
N THR A 541 -20.25 -1.54 -5.40
CA THR A 541 -18.98 -1.08 -6.00
C THR A 541 -18.98 0.46 -6.09
N GLY A 542 -17.99 1.03 -6.75
CA GLY A 542 -17.78 2.47 -6.88
C GLY A 542 -16.73 2.99 -5.90
N ASP A 543 -16.28 4.22 -6.12
CA ASP A 543 -15.15 4.78 -5.39
C ASP A 543 -15.25 4.69 -3.87
N PRO A 544 -16.38 5.06 -3.22
CA PRO A 544 -16.46 4.99 -1.77
C PRO A 544 -16.43 3.56 -1.23
N VAL A 545 -16.99 2.60 -1.98
CA VAL A 545 -16.95 1.18 -1.61
C VAL A 545 -15.55 0.61 -1.77
N ILE A 546 -14.87 0.95 -2.88
CA ILE A 546 -13.50 0.52 -3.15
C ILE A 546 -12.55 1.07 -2.08
N ARG A 547 -12.70 2.35 -1.71
CA ARG A 547 -11.90 2.96 -0.63
C ARG A 547 -12.13 2.25 0.71
N PHE A 548 -13.37 1.96 1.05
CA PHE A 548 -13.68 1.20 2.28
C PHE A 548 -13.03 -0.19 2.25
N VAL A 549 -13.22 -0.96 1.18
CA VAL A 549 -12.64 -2.31 1.06
C VAL A 549 -11.11 -2.26 1.08
N ALA A 550 -10.51 -1.25 0.45
CA ALA A 550 -9.07 -1.05 0.50
C ALA A 550 -8.57 -0.75 1.93
N ALA A 551 -9.26 0.14 2.66
CA ALA A 551 -8.92 0.48 4.03
C ALA A 551 -9.09 -0.71 4.99
N ASP A 552 -10.17 -1.47 4.89
CA ASP A 552 -10.39 -2.70 5.67
C ASP A 552 -9.31 -3.75 5.39
N SER A 553 -8.99 -3.94 4.11
CA SER A 553 -7.89 -4.83 3.70
C SER A 553 -6.55 -4.39 4.28
N MET A 554 -6.25 -3.08 4.29
CA MET A 554 -5.01 -2.54 4.87
C MET A 554 -4.88 -2.86 6.36
N GLN A 555 -5.95 -2.76 7.13
CA GLN A 555 -5.94 -3.08 8.56
C GLN A 555 -5.62 -4.56 8.80
N ASN A 556 -6.23 -5.45 8.04
CA ASN A 556 -6.01 -6.90 8.14
C ASN A 556 -4.58 -7.28 7.68
N GLU A 557 -4.12 -6.67 6.60
CA GLU A 557 -2.80 -6.95 6.03
C GLU A 557 -1.65 -6.39 6.87
N MET A 558 -1.81 -5.23 7.49
CA MET A 558 -0.81 -4.69 8.39
C MET A 558 -0.42 -5.71 9.46
N GLN A 559 -1.40 -6.33 10.11
CA GLN A 559 -1.14 -7.31 11.15
C GLN A 559 -0.44 -8.56 10.61
N SER A 560 -0.92 -9.09 9.48
CA SER A 560 -0.37 -10.31 8.87
C SER A 560 1.05 -10.09 8.33
N THR A 561 1.29 -9.00 7.61
CA THR A 561 2.60 -8.67 7.02
C THR A 561 3.64 -8.39 8.09
N LEU A 562 3.28 -7.65 9.17
CA LEU A 562 4.16 -7.40 10.31
C LEU A 562 4.62 -8.68 10.99
N LEU A 563 3.69 -9.55 11.33
CA LEU A 563 4.00 -10.78 12.04
C LEU A 563 4.80 -11.76 11.17
N LEU A 564 4.49 -11.82 9.87
CA LEU A 564 5.27 -12.59 8.90
C LEU A 564 6.68 -12.04 8.73
N GLY A 565 6.81 -10.72 8.64
CA GLY A 565 8.10 -10.03 8.59
C GLY A 565 8.97 -10.33 9.81
N ILE A 566 8.38 -10.32 11.03
CA ILE A 566 9.08 -10.69 12.26
C ILE A 566 9.57 -12.14 12.21
N VAL A 567 8.74 -13.06 11.74
CA VAL A 567 9.11 -14.47 11.57
C VAL A 567 10.28 -14.60 10.61
N PHE A 568 10.21 -13.97 9.45
CA PHE A 568 11.25 -14.03 8.43
C PHE A 568 12.55 -13.38 8.90
N CYS A 569 12.50 -12.20 9.53
CA CYS A 569 13.66 -11.56 10.13
C CYS A 569 14.28 -12.46 11.24
N THR A 570 13.45 -13.09 12.10
CA THR A 570 13.93 -13.99 13.13
C THR A 570 14.63 -15.22 12.53
N VAL A 571 14.10 -15.79 11.45
CA VAL A 571 14.73 -16.92 10.74
C VAL A 571 16.05 -16.52 10.11
N THR A 572 16.08 -15.34 9.46
CA THR A 572 17.31 -14.79 8.83
C THR A 572 18.40 -14.55 9.88
N LEU A 573 18.03 -13.95 11.02
CA LEU A 573 18.96 -13.76 12.12
C LEU A 573 19.39 -15.08 12.76
N TRP A 574 18.51 -16.06 12.87
CA TRP A 574 18.87 -17.38 13.35
C TRP A 574 19.91 -18.04 12.44
N TRP A 575 19.73 -17.92 11.12
CA TRP A 575 20.77 -18.36 10.16
C TRP A 575 22.09 -17.61 10.38
N GLY A 576 22.06 -16.30 10.58
CA GLY A 576 23.23 -15.48 10.84
C GLY A 576 23.93 -15.80 12.16
N PHE A 577 23.18 -16.09 13.21
CA PHE A 577 23.71 -16.42 14.54
C PHE A 577 23.88 -17.94 14.79
N ARG A 578 23.84 -18.75 13.71
CA ARG A 578 24.01 -20.20 13.85
C ARG A 578 25.34 -20.56 14.49
N ASP A 579 25.35 -21.68 15.21
CA ASP A 579 26.57 -22.23 15.77
C ASP A 579 27.50 -22.73 14.64
N GLU A 580 28.76 -22.36 14.67
CA GLU A 580 29.78 -22.76 13.66
C GLU A 580 30.29 -24.21 13.84
N GLU A 581 29.79 -24.90 14.87
CA GLU A 581 30.15 -26.28 15.19
C GLU A 581 29.70 -27.26 14.12
N SER A 582 30.45 -28.35 13.99
CA SER A 582 30.08 -29.46 13.10
C SER A 582 28.77 -30.12 13.56
N LEU A 583 28.05 -30.76 12.63
CA LEU A 583 26.77 -31.43 12.96
C LEU A 583 26.99 -32.53 14.04
N ASP A 584 28.10 -33.23 13.99
CA ASP A 584 28.43 -34.31 14.95
C ASP A 584 28.65 -33.77 16.36
N GLU A 585 29.43 -32.69 16.50
CA GLU A 585 29.64 -32.03 17.80
C GLU A 585 28.33 -31.49 18.38
N ARG A 586 27.47 -30.96 17.53
CA ARG A 586 26.17 -30.47 17.94
C ARG A 586 25.24 -31.56 18.41
N ILE A 587 25.21 -32.72 17.71
CA ILE A 587 24.45 -33.91 18.14
C ILE A 587 24.94 -34.42 19.47
N GLU A 588 26.25 -34.39 19.73
CA GLU A 588 26.84 -34.79 21.01
C GLU A 588 26.40 -33.83 22.15
N LYS A 589 26.43 -32.50 21.90
CA LYS A 589 25.90 -31.50 22.85
C LYS A 589 24.40 -31.68 23.14
N ILE A 590 23.58 -32.00 22.12
CA ILE A 590 22.18 -32.31 22.30
C ILE A 590 22.00 -33.52 23.21
N LYS A 591 22.76 -34.58 22.99
CA LYS A 591 22.71 -35.77 23.84
C LYS A 591 23.10 -35.48 25.28
N LYS A 592 24.10 -34.62 25.51
CA LYS A 592 24.59 -34.24 26.82
C LYS A 592 23.59 -33.36 27.60
N ASN A 593 22.90 -32.45 26.94
CA ASN A 593 21.98 -31.48 27.54
C ASN A 593 20.54 -31.62 27.00
N LYS A 594 20.05 -32.84 26.82
CA LYS A 594 18.80 -33.18 26.15
C LYS A 594 17.58 -32.39 26.67
N ILE A 595 17.42 -32.26 27.99
CA ILE A 595 16.25 -31.61 28.60
C ILE A 595 16.22 -30.12 28.27
N SER A 596 17.35 -29.40 28.50
CA SER A 596 17.43 -27.96 28.21
C SER A 596 17.26 -27.66 26.73
N TYR A 597 17.85 -28.48 25.87
CA TYR A 597 17.71 -28.35 24.44
C TYR A 597 16.25 -28.54 23.98
N SER A 598 15.59 -29.62 24.47
CA SER A 598 14.20 -29.89 24.13
C SER A 598 13.25 -28.78 24.58
N ILE A 599 13.43 -28.23 25.80
CA ILE A 599 12.60 -27.10 26.26
C ILE A 599 12.74 -25.87 25.34
N LYS A 600 13.97 -25.50 24.99
CA LYS A 600 14.23 -24.37 24.10
C LYS A 600 13.65 -24.58 22.67
N THR A 601 13.81 -25.81 22.16
CA THR A 601 13.25 -26.16 20.84
C THR A 601 11.73 -26.14 20.85
N ILE A 602 11.09 -26.66 21.89
CA ILE A 602 9.62 -26.61 22.08
C ILE A 602 9.15 -25.14 22.16
N ALA A 603 9.85 -24.31 22.92
CA ALA A 603 9.52 -22.89 23.01
C ALA A 603 9.62 -22.19 21.64
N ALA A 604 10.67 -22.49 20.84
CA ALA A 604 10.81 -21.97 19.49
C ALA A 604 9.69 -22.46 18.55
N MET A 605 9.31 -23.75 18.65
CA MET A 605 8.21 -24.33 17.88
C MET A 605 6.86 -23.69 18.22
N ILE A 606 6.60 -23.42 19.50
CA ILE A 606 5.39 -22.72 19.96
C ILE A 606 5.37 -21.29 19.44
N PHE A 607 6.51 -20.59 19.50
CA PHE A 607 6.60 -19.21 18.99
C PHE A 607 6.35 -19.15 17.49
N MET A 608 7.10 -19.89 16.70
CA MET A 608 7.00 -19.85 15.23
C MET A 608 5.69 -20.46 14.73
N GLY A 609 5.31 -21.62 15.26
CA GLY A 609 4.06 -22.30 14.89
C GLY A 609 2.82 -21.55 15.36
N GLY A 610 2.87 -20.93 16.54
CA GLY A 610 1.77 -20.15 17.09
C GLY A 610 1.45 -18.91 16.22
N ILE A 611 2.47 -18.17 15.80
CA ILE A 611 2.28 -17.04 14.87
C ILE A 611 1.65 -17.53 13.56
N MET A 612 2.18 -18.61 12.97
CA MET A 612 1.67 -19.12 11.70
C MET A 612 0.27 -19.75 11.81
N PHE A 613 -0.10 -20.25 12.98
CA PHE A 613 -1.45 -20.73 13.25
C PHE A 613 -2.48 -19.60 13.22
N VAL A 614 -2.13 -18.46 13.81
CA VAL A 614 -3.01 -17.29 13.86
C VAL A 614 -3.11 -16.60 12.50
N LEU A 615 -1.99 -16.48 11.77
CA LEU A 615 -1.93 -15.66 10.55
C LEU A 615 -2.37 -16.37 9.28
N VAL A 616 -2.02 -17.64 9.12
CA VAL A 616 -2.15 -18.30 7.81
C VAL A 616 -3.14 -19.46 7.89
N SER A 617 -2.76 -20.52 8.58
CA SER A 617 -3.62 -21.69 8.76
C SER A 617 -3.00 -22.73 9.69
N PRO A 618 -3.80 -23.67 10.20
CA PRO A 618 -3.28 -24.82 10.95
C PRO A 618 -2.28 -25.68 10.17
N LYS A 619 -2.43 -25.75 8.82
CA LYS A 619 -1.49 -26.48 7.96
C LYS A 619 -0.14 -25.78 7.86
N ALA A 620 -0.13 -24.46 7.70
CA ALA A 620 1.08 -23.65 7.71
C ALA A 620 1.80 -23.75 9.07
N ALA A 621 1.07 -23.68 10.17
CA ALA A 621 1.62 -23.88 11.52
C ALA A 621 2.38 -25.20 11.66
N LEU A 622 1.81 -26.30 11.17
CA LEU A 622 2.46 -27.61 11.21
C LEU A 622 3.77 -27.63 10.40
N VAL A 623 3.76 -27.02 9.20
CA VAL A 623 4.97 -26.91 8.36
C VAL A 623 6.06 -26.12 9.09
N PHE A 624 5.72 -24.99 9.69
CA PHE A 624 6.68 -24.16 10.45
C PHE A 624 7.18 -24.81 11.73
N VAL A 625 6.36 -25.59 12.42
CA VAL A 625 6.79 -26.41 13.57
C VAL A 625 7.84 -27.43 13.13
N LEU A 626 7.60 -28.14 12.03
CA LEU A 626 8.56 -29.12 11.48
C LEU A 626 9.84 -28.43 10.97
N LEU A 627 9.71 -27.29 10.31
CA LEU A 627 10.84 -26.49 9.86
C LEU A 627 11.68 -26.02 11.05
N THR A 628 11.06 -25.48 12.10
CA THR A 628 11.74 -25.02 13.32
C THR A 628 12.50 -26.18 14.00
N LEU A 629 11.91 -27.36 14.06
CA LEU A 629 12.59 -28.56 14.58
C LEU A 629 13.82 -28.89 13.74
N THR A 630 13.69 -28.90 12.41
CA THR A 630 14.79 -29.19 11.49
C THR A 630 15.91 -28.15 11.62
N LEU A 631 15.56 -26.87 11.61
CA LEU A 631 16.53 -25.77 11.74
C LEU A 631 17.22 -25.75 13.10
N SER A 632 16.51 -26.13 14.17
CA SER A 632 17.14 -26.23 15.50
C SER A 632 18.27 -27.28 15.55
N ILE A 633 18.14 -28.35 14.77
CA ILE A 633 19.18 -29.36 14.63
C ILE A 633 20.30 -28.86 13.72
N LEU A 634 19.96 -28.23 12.59
CA LEU A 634 20.94 -27.78 11.58
C LEU A 634 21.72 -26.53 12.02
N TRP A 635 21.09 -25.55 12.64
CA TRP A 635 21.70 -24.25 12.98
C TRP A 635 21.99 -24.09 14.47
N GLY A 636 21.46 -24.96 15.34
CA GLY A 636 21.57 -24.86 16.79
C GLY A 636 20.51 -23.92 17.39
N ILE A 637 20.02 -24.25 18.56
CA ILE A 637 18.96 -23.48 19.24
C ILE A 637 19.48 -22.24 19.97
N SER A 638 20.78 -22.13 20.24
CA SER A 638 21.40 -20.96 20.87
C SER A 638 21.25 -19.71 20.00
N GLY A 639 21.46 -19.83 18.68
CA GLY A 639 21.27 -18.76 17.72
C GLY A 639 19.84 -18.23 17.68
N PHE A 640 18.84 -19.09 17.85
CA PHE A 640 17.45 -18.67 17.95
C PHE A 640 17.17 -17.71 19.12
N GLY A 641 17.74 -17.99 20.28
CA GLY A 641 17.60 -17.10 21.44
C GLY A 641 18.19 -15.72 21.20
N ILE A 642 19.33 -15.64 20.50
CA ILE A 642 19.94 -14.35 20.11
C ILE A 642 19.06 -13.64 19.07
N ALA A 643 18.55 -14.37 18.08
CA ALA A 643 17.66 -13.82 17.06
C ALA A 643 16.41 -13.19 17.69
N VAL A 644 15.71 -13.90 18.58
CA VAL A 644 14.54 -13.38 19.31
C VAL A 644 14.92 -12.17 20.17
N MET A 645 16.06 -12.21 20.87
CA MET A 645 16.54 -11.06 21.65
C MET A 645 16.75 -9.82 20.74
N THR A 646 17.22 -10.04 19.53
CA THR A 646 17.49 -8.96 18.56
C THR A 646 16.21 -8.42 17.94
N THR A 647 15.19 -9.24 17.68
CA THR A 647 13.92 -8.81 17.08
C THR A 647 12.97 -8.17 18.11
N THR A 648 13.04 -8.56 19.40
CA THR A 648 12.14 -8.05 20.44
C THR A 648 12.10 -6.54 20.57
N PRO A 649 13.22 -5.77 20.60
CA PRO A 649 13.19 -4.32 20.72
C PRO A 649 12.43 -3.65 19.57
N ILE A 650 12.58 -4.17 18.37
CA ILE A 650 11.93 -3.59 17.18
C ILE A 650 10.44 -3.89 17.15
N PHE A 651 10.03 -5.07 17.58
CA PHE A 651 8.61 -5.36 17.77
C PHE A 651 7.93 -4.36 18.73
N LEU A 652 8.60 -4.00 19.83
CA LEU A 652 8.10 -2.98 20.74
C LEU A 652 8.07 -1.58 20.10
N VAL A 653 9.10 -1.23 19.32
CA VAL A 653 9.15 0.05 18.58
C VAL A 653 7.96 0.19 17.64
N ILE A 654 7.59 -0.88 16.93
CA ILE A 654 6.44 -0.86 16.03
C ILE A 654 5.14 -0.58 16.80
N ILE A 655 4.92 -1.26 17.93
CA ILE A 655 3.73 -1.01 18.76
C ILE A 655 3.72 0.46 19.24
N TRP A 656 4.87 0.98 19.66
CA TRP A 656 4.98 2.38 20.11
C TRP A 656 4.74 3.36 18.98
N LEU A 657 5.27 3.08 17.78
CA LEU A 657 5.08 3.92 16.60
C LEU A 657 3.60 4.03 16.22
N TYR A 658 2.89 2.89 16.17
CA TYR A 658 1.46 2.90 15.87
C TYR A 658 0.63 3.56 16.97
N GLY A 659 1.02 3.43 18.23
CA GLY A 659 0.43 4.23 19.30
C GLY A 659 0.65 5.74 19.13
N VAL A 660 1.79 6.16 18.57
CA VAL A 660 2.06 7.57 18.26
C VAL A 660 1.24 8.04 17.07
N ILE A 661 1.08 7.20 16.02
CA ILE A 661 0.26 7.50 14.83
C ILE A 661 -1.18 7.80 15.27
N GLU A 662 -1.78 6.95 16.10
CA GLU A 662 -3.13 7.14 16.63
C GLU A 662 -3.27 8.42 17.48
N VAL A 663 -2.34 8.66 18.41
CA VAL A 663 -2.36 9.88 19.24
C VAL A 663 -2.19 11.14 18.40
N ALA A 664 -1.48 11.06 17.29
CA ALA A 664 -1.31 12.17 16.35
C ALA A 664 -2.53 12.39 15.44
N GLY A 665 -3.55 11.53 15.53
CA GLY A 665 -4.80 11.65 14.77
C GLY A 665 -4.71 11.17 13.32
N TYR A 666 -3.74 10.28 13.02
CA TYR A 666 -3.60 9.68 11.70
C TYR A 666 -4.18 8.26 11.68
N GLY A 667 -4.86 7.90 10.58
CA GLY A 667 -5.39 6.57 10.34
C GLY A 667 -4.40 5.61 9.66
N LEU A 668 -4.87 4.37 9.44
CA LEU A 668 -4.15 3.39 8.64
C LEU A 668 -4.42 3.65 7.16
N ASN A 669 -3.43 4.21 6.50
CA ASN A 669 -3.41 4.36 5.04
C ASN A 669 -2.25 3.55 4.43
N MET A 670 -2.14 3.58 3.13
CA MET A 670 -1.07 2.85 2.42
C MET A 670 0.33 3.23 2.91
N VAL A 671 0.55 4.49 3.30
CA VAL A 671 1.84 4.99 3.81
C VAL A 671 2.18 4.38 5.15
N THR A 672 1.24 4.44 6.10
CA THR A 672 1.44 3.94 7.46
C THR A 672 1.64 2.43 7.48
N VAL A 673 0.98 1.69 6.57
CA VAL A 673 1.20 0.23 6.39
C VAL A 673 2.60 -0.04 5.80
N ALA A 674 3.05 0.72 4.81
CA ALA A 674 4.39 0.57 4.23
C ALA A 674 5.50 0.86 5.26
N ILE A 675 5.29 1.84 6.16
CA ILE A 675 6.21 2.16 7.26
C ILE A 675 6.38 0.99 8.23
N ALA A 676 5.36 0.15 8.42
CA ALA A 676 5.47 -1.05 9.26
C ALA A 676 6.54 -2.03 8.77
N ALA A 677 6.47 -2.38 7.49
CA ALA A 677 7.46 -3.28 6.87
C ALA A 677 8.86 -2.65 6.89
N MET A 678 8.93 -1.34 6.64
CA MET A 678 10.17 -0.59 6.70
C MET A 678 10.74 -0.54 8.11
N SER A 679 9.89 -0.40 9.14
CA SER A 679 10.30 -0.38 10.55
C SER A 679 11.01 -1.67 10.95
N LEU A 680 10.55 -2.81 10.44
CA LEU A 680 11.21 -4.10 10.66
C LEU A 680 12.60 -4.14 10.02
N GLY A 681 12.72 -3.72 8.75
CA GLY A 681 13.98 -3.76 8.04
C GLY A 681 15.01 -2.77 8.59
N VAL A 682 14.64 -1.49 8.65
CA VAL A 682 15.54 -0.40 9.04
C VAL A 682 15.83 -0.37 10.54
N GLY A 683 14.77 -0.56 11.32
CA GLY A 683 14.89 -0.48 12.78
C GLY A 683 15.76 -1.57 13.38
N ILE A 684 15.74 -2.78 12.80
CA ILE A 684 16.51 -3.91 13.31
C ILE A 684 18.02 -3.75 13.13
N ASP A 685 18.44 -2.95 12.14
CA ASP A 685 19.84 -2.72 11.80
C ASP A 685 20.63 -2.15 12.99
N TYR A 686 20.05 -1.15 13.67
CA TYR A 686 20.67 -0.57 14.87
C TYR A 686 20.87 -1.61 15.98
N VAL A 687 19.92 -2.52 16.16
CA VAL A 687 20.01 -3.58 17.18
C VAL A 687 21.04 -4.64 16.78
N ILE A 688 21.11 -5.04 15.52
CA ILE A 688 22.09 -6.01 15.01
C ILE A 688 23.51 -5.51 15.26
N HIS A 689 23.81 -4.25 14.94
CA HIS A 689 25.14 -3.68 15.18
C HIS A 689 25.51 -3.66 16.66
N VAL A 690 24.58 -3.39 17.57
CA VAL A 690 24.82 -3.47 19.02
C VAL A 690 25.11 -4.92 19.45
N VAL A 691 24.31 -5.86 18.98
CA VAL A 691 24.43 -7.28 19.37
C VAL A 691 25.71 -7.91 18.80
N GLU A 692 26.02 -7.68 17.51
CA GLU A 692 27.25 -8.20 16.89
C GLU A 692 28.50 -7.61 17.54
N ARG A 693 28.53 -6.30 17.81
CA ARG A 693 29.67 -5.69 18.52
C ARG A 693 29.78 -6.22 19.97
N PHE A 694 28.68 -6.43 20.66
CA PHE A 694 28.70 -7.03 21.98
C PHE A 694 29.28 -8.46 21.94
N ARG A 695 28.92 -9.27 20.93
CA ARG A 695 29.46 -10.61 20.74
C ARG A 695 30.97 -10.58 20.47
N GLU A 696 31.41 -9.70 19.57
CA GLU A 696 32.83 -9.51 19.29
C GLU A 696 33.64 -9.23 20.57
N GLU A 697 33.15 -8.33 21.43
CA GLU A 697 33.85 -8.00 22.66
C GLU A 697 33.82 -9.14 23.70
N GLN A 698 32.77 -9.95 23.71
CA GLN A 698 32.73 -11.17 24.52
C GLN A 698 33.73 -12.22 24.03
N GLU A 699 33.90 -12.38 22.71
CA GLU A 699 34.89 -13.26 22.10
C GLU A 699 36.32 -12.80 22.40
N ASN A 700 36.56 -11.47 22.51
CA ASN A 700 37.82 -10.88 22.92
C ASN A 700 38.12 -11.07 24.45
N GLY A 701 37.19 -11.67 25.20
CA GLY A 701 37.35 -12.03 26.64
C GLY A 701 36.94 -10.92 27.60
N HIS A 702 36.27 -9.86 27.15
CA HIS A 702 35.76 -8.81 28.05
C HIS A 702 34.51 -9.28 28.80
N ASP A 703 34.33 -8.80 30.03
CA ASP A 703 33.11 -9.03 30.79
C ASP A 703 31.91 -8.26 30.24
N THR A 704 30.70 -8.65 30.61
CA THR A 704 29.45 -8.11 30.04
C THR A 704 29.36 -6.59 30.14
N ILE A 705 29.73 -6.00 31.27
CA ILE A 705 29.62 -4.53 31.45
C ILE A 705 30.67 -3.80 30.64
N THR A 706 31.90 -4.30 30.63
CA THR A 706 32.99 -3.72 29.81
C THR A 706 32.65 -3.81 28.32
N SER A 707 32.13 -4.94 27.87
CA SER A 707 31.67 -5.11 26.47
C SER A 707 30.59 -4.08 26.10
N ILE A 708 29.58 -3.86 26.96
CA ILE A 708 28.53 -2.85 26.74
C ILE A 708 29.09 -1.42 26.74
N GLN A 709 30.10 -1.12 27.58
CA GLN A 709 30.75 0.18 27.58
C GLN A 709 31.49 0.45 26.25
N ILE A 710 32.19 -0.58 25.72
CA ILE A 710 32.87 -0.49 24.43
C ILE A 710 31.84 -0.30 23.31
N VAL A 711 30.76 -1.06 23.32
CA VAL A 711 29.63 -0.90 22.37
C VAL A 711 29.10 0.54 22.37
N GLY A 712 28.77 1.07 23.54
CA GLY A 712 28.27 2.44 23.69
C GLY A 712 29.24 3.49 23.19
N GLY A 713 30.54 3.29 23.43
CA GLY A 713 31.59 4.26 23.04
C GLY A 713 32.04 4.19 21.59
N ALA A 714 32.03 3.02 20.97
CA ALA A 714 32.49 2.82 19.60
C ALA A 714 31.31 2.76 18.61
N SER A 715 30.46 1.74 18.75
CA SER A 715 29.31 1.57 17.85
C SER A 715 28.23 2.61 18.11
N GLY A 716 28.02 3.05 19.34
CA GLY A 716 27.02 4.05 19.67
C GLY A 716 27.21 5.39 18.97
N LEU A 717 28.45 5.85 18.77
CA LEU A 717 28.75 7.06 17.99
C LEU A 717 28.44 6.90 16.51
N ALA A 718 28.74 5.75 15.93
CA ALA A 718 28.43 5.46 14.53
C ALA A 718 26.92 5.38 14.32
N LEU A 719 26.20 4.64 15.18
CA LEU A 719 24.74 4.50 15.14
C LEU A 719 24.03 5.84 15.31
N PHE A 720 24.54 6.70 16.22
CA PHE A 720 23.95 8.03 16.41
C PHE A 720 24.16 8.92 15.17
N GLY A 721 25.35 8.85 14.55
CA GLY A 721 25.67 9.59 13.32
C GLY A 721 24.78 9.18 12.14
N SER A 722 24.59 7.87 11.97
CA SER A 722 23.70 7.26 10.98
C SER A 722 22.25 7.68 11.20
N ALA A 723 21.70 7.43 12.40
CA ALA A 723 20.33 7.80 12.74
C ALA A 723 20.04 9.29 12.55
N LEU A 724 21.00 10.18 12.89
CA LEU A 724 20.85 11.62 12.69
C LEU A 724 20.80 11.98 11.19
N SER A 725 21.56 11.28 10.36
CA SER A 725 21.57 11.45 8.90
C SER A 725 20.21 11.06 8.31
N ASP A 726 19.68 9.92 8.74
CA ASP A 726 18.40 9.41 8.26
C ASP A 726 17.24 10.27 8.73
N ILE A 727 17.18 10.61 10.02
CA ILE A 727 16.19 11.53 10.57
C ILE A 727 16.23 12.86 9.83
N GLY A 728 17.43 13.42 9.62
CA GLY A 728 17.60 14.66 8.88
C GLY A 728 17.11 14.58 7.44
N GLY A 729 17.36 13.47 6.77
CA GLY A 729 16.86 13.20 5.41
C GLY A 729 15.34 13.12 5.36
N PHE A 730 14.73 12.36 6.26
CA PHE A 730 13.28 12.21 6.32
C PHE A 730 12.56 13.50 6.76
N LEU A 731 13.15 14.30 7.67
CA LEU A 731 12.58 15.60 8.06
C LEU A 731 12.56 16.61 6.90
N VAL A 732 13.43 16.51 5.90
CA VAL A 732 13.32 17.37 4.70
C VAL A 732 12.01 17.09 3.95
N ILE A 733 11.61 15.83 3.89
CA ILE A 733 10.43 15.40 3.12
C ILE A 733 9.13 15.79 3.81
N THR A 734 9.14 16.02 5.12
CA THR A 734 7.97 16.59 5.82
C THR A 734 7.58 17.99 5.32
N GLN A 735 8.43 18.62 4.50
CA GLN A 735 8.14 19.92 3.88
C GLN A 735 7.39 19.78 2.54
N SER A 736 7.04 18.56 2.13
CA SER A 736 6.20 18.35 0.94
C SER A 736 4.79 18.87 1.19
N SER A 737 4.21 19.51 0.18
CA SER A 737 2.80 19.88 0.13
C SER A 737 1.87 18.67 0.12
N MET A 738 2.35 17.54 -0.45
CA MET A 738 1.60 16.28 -0.45
C MET A 738 1.60 15.63 0.93
N GLY A 739 0.42 15.40 1.49
CA GLY A 739 0.24 14.70 2.77
C GLY A 739 0.92 13.34 2.80
N PHE A 740 0.88 12.59 1.69
CA PHE A 740 1.54 11.31 1.50
C PHE A 740 3.06 11.35 1.82
N PHE A 741 3.81 12.29 1.25
CA PHE A 741 5.25 12.42 1.50
C PHE A 741 5.54 12.99 2.89
N SER A 742 4.76 14.00 3.30
CA SER A 742 4.92 14.63 4.60
C SER A 742 4.73 13.63 5.74
N THR A 743 3.67 12.85 5.70
CA THR A 743 3.36 11.79 6.67
C THR A 743 4.44 10.70 6.67
N PHE A 744 4.88 10.25 5.49
CA PHE A 744 5.97 9.29 5.34
C PHE A 744 7.26 9.80 6.01
N GLY A 745 7.68 11.02 5.71
CA GLY A 745 8.88 11.63 6.28
C GLY A 745 8.81 11.73 7.80
N LEU A 746 7.68 12.19 8.33
CA LEU A 746 7.47 12.37 9.77
C LEU A 746 7.59 11.04 10.53
N PHE A 747 6.80 10.04 10.13
CA PHE A 747 6.77 8.77 10.87
C PHE A 747 8.03 7.94 10.66
N CYS A 748 8.71 8.04 9.51
CA CYS A 748 10.05 7.46 9.35
C CYS A 748 11.08 8.09 10.29
N ALA A 749 11.08 9.41 10.42
CA ALA A 749 11.97 10.09 11.37
C ALA A 749 11.70 9.67 12.82
N ILE A 750 10.42 9.59 13.23
CA ILE A 750 10.02 9.10 14.57
C ILE A 750 10.44 7.64 14.76
N MET A 751 10.20 6.77 13.79
CA MET A 751 10.55 5.36 13.82
C MET A 751 12.05 5.15 14.03
N ILE A 752 12.88 5.87 13.29
CA ILE A 752 14.34 5.80 13.43
C ILE A 752 14.78 6.28 14.80
N GLY A 753 14.18 7.38 15.30
CA GLY A 753 14.43 7.87 16.64
C GLY A 753 14.09 6.84 17.73
N LEU A 754 12.95 6.19 17.64
CA LEU A 754 12.53 5.12 18.56
C LEU A 754 13.45 3.90 18.45
N SER A 755 13.87 3.53 17.24
CA SER A 755 14.80 2.40 16.98
C SER A 755 16.18 2.66 17.58
N LEU A 756 16.69 3.90 17.47
CA LEU A 756 17.94 4.30 18.12
C LEU A 756 17.82 4.21 19.65
N VAL A 757 16.72 4.70 20.23
CA VAL A 757 16.46 4.59 21.68
C VAL A 757 16.39 3.12 22.11
N ALA A 758 15.68 2.27 21.35
CA ALA A 758 15.56 0.86 21.65
C ALA A 758 16.93 0.14 21.56
N SER A 759 17.74 0.45 20.55
CA SER A 759 19.08 -0.15 20.39
C SER A 759 20.06 0.27 21.48
N MET A 760 20.02 1.52 21.96
CA MET A 760 20.97 2.08 22.94
C MET A 760 20.52 1.91 24.40
N ILE A 761 19.24 1.69 24.65
CA ILE A 761 18.69 1.57 26.02
C ILE A 761 18.13 0.17 26.25
N LEU A 762 17.19 -0.27 25.42
CA LEU A 762 16.45 -1.52 25.64
C LEU A 762 17.31 -2.75 25.35
N THR A 763 18.10 -2.73 24.28
CA THR A 763 18.98 -3.88 23.93
C THR A 763 20.07 -4.11 24.98
N PRO A 764 20.84 -3.10 25.48
CA PRO A 764 21.75 -3.29 26.59
C PRO A 764 21.06 -3.75 27.88
N ALA A 765 19.82 -3.29 28.16
CA ALA A 765 19.05 -3.73 29.31
C ALA A 765 18.70 -5.22 29.22
N LEU A 766 18.24 -5.70 28.05
CA LEU A 766 17.95 -7.11 27.81
C LEU A 766 19.21 -7.99 27.94
N ILE A 767 20.34 -7.55 27.38
CA ILE A 767 21.64 -8.22 27.54
C ILE A 767 22.01 -8.32 29.01
N GLY A 768 21.85 -7.22 29.78
CA GLY A 768 22.11 -7.17 31.21
C GLY A 768 21.26 -8.18 32.01
N ILE A 769 19.95 -8.29 31.71
CA ILE A 769 19.04 -9.25 32.37
C ILE A 769 19.44 -10.70 32.07
N ILE A 770 19.74 -11.02 30.80
CA ILE A 770 20.08 -12.39 30.38
C ILE A 770 21.39 -12.86 31.01
N HIS A 771 22.41 -11.99 31.05
CA HIS A 771 23.74 -12.36 31.59
C HIS A 771 23.81 -12.30 33.10
N SER A 772 23.02 -11.46 33.77
CA SER A 772 22.95 -11.47 35.25
C SER A 772 22.41 -12.80 35.82
N LYS A 773 21.52 -13.47 35.08
CA LYS A 773 21.01 -14.80 35.45
C LYS A 773 22.03 -15.94 35.28
N LYS A 774 23.06 -15.76 34.40
CA LYS A 774 24.14 -16.77 34.25
C LYS A 774 25.15 -16.78 35.41
N VAL A 775 25.17 -15.73 36.20
CA VAL A 775 26.03 -15.66 37.42
C VAL A 775 25.31 -16.26 38.65
N LEU A 776 23.99 -16.50 38.54
CA LEU A 776 23.16 -17.05 39.62
C LEU A 776 22.76 -18.54 39.40
N VAL A 777 23.24 -19.17 38.33
CA VAL A 777 23.13 -20.61 38.05
C VAL A 777 24.53 -21.19 37.77
#